data_fda2fb3a0c5f42a73246e8615c3d2bbf
#
_entry.id   fda2fb3a0c5f42a73246e8615c3d2bbf
#
_cell.length_a   1.000
_cell.length_b   1.000
_cell.length_c   1.000
_cell.angle_alpha   90.00
_cell.angle_beta   90.00
_cell.angle_gamma   90.00
#
_symmetry.space_group_name_H-M   'P 1'
#
loop_
_entity.id
_entity.type
_entity.pdbx_description
1 polymer ?
#
loop_
_entity_poly.entity_id
_entity_poly.type
_entity_poly.pdbx_seq_one_letter_code
_entity_poly.pdbx_strand_id
1 'polypeptide(L)'
;MNTSLSWLKAYVPDLDVTAQEYTDAMTLSGTKVEGYEQLDADLEKIVIGQIDKIEKHPDADKLVVCQVNVGTETVQIVTGAKNVFEGAKVPVVLDGGRVAGGHEPGQKVPGGIKIKKGKLRGVASFGMMCSIEELGSTTDMYPEAPEDGIYIFPEDAEIGASAIEALDRNDVVFEYEVTSNRVDCYSVLGIAREAAATFNKEFVPPIVKETGNGEDVNDYIKVTVEDADLCPRYCARVVKNIKIGPSPKWMQRRLASVGIRPINNLVDITNYVMEEYGQPMHAYDLDTIAGHEIVVKTAQDGEKFTTLDGQERIMDKDVLMICDGEKAVGIAGIMGGENSMITDDVKTMLFEAACFDGVNIRKSSKRVGLRTDASGKFEKGLDPNNAKAAIDRACQLVEELGAGEVVGGTVDVYGKVKEPVRVPFDADKINSMLGTSISEEEMLGYFAKIGLEYDEAAKEVIAPTFRHDLFRIADLAEEVARFFGYDNIPTTLPKGEATTGKLPFKLRIEDVAKEIAEFCGFSQGMTYSFESPKVFDKLRIPADSKLRETVEIMNPLGEDYSVMRTTSLNGMLTSLATNYNRRNKNVRLYELGNIYLPKQLPVTELPEERMQFTLGMYGDGDFFSMKGVVEEFFEKIGMHEKETYDPNAGKPYLHPGRQANIMYDGKVVGYLGEVHPEVADTYGIGERAYVAVLDMPEIIPYATFDRKYTGIAKYPAVTRDISMVVPKEILVGQIEDVIEKKGGVYLESYALFDLYEGSQIKAGFKSVAYSIVFRAKDKTLEEADVTSAMNRILKALEEMGIELRK
;
A
#
# COMPACT_ATOMS: atom_id res chain seq x y z
N MET A 1 0.76 -7.93 -14.00
CA MET A 1 0.88 -8.95 -15.07
C MET A 1 0.99 -8.25 -16.40
N ASN A 2 1.86 -8.75 -17.29
CA ASN A 2 2.02 -8.16 -18.62
C ASN A 2 1.49 -9.11 -19.69
N THR A 3 0.93 -8.54 -20.76
CA THR A 3 0.46 -9.34 -21.92
C THR A 3 0.58 -8.50 -23.19
N SER A 4 1.10 -9.08 -24.27
CA SER A 4 1.19 -8.36 -25.53
C SER A 4 -0.09 -8.46 -26.37
N LEU A 5 -0.37 -7.43 -27.15
CA LEU A 5 -1.52 -7.40 -28.04
C LEU A 5 -1.46 -8.53 -29.07
N SER A 6 -0.28 -8.84 -29.61
CA SER A 6 -0.10 -9.93 -30.57
C SER A 6 -0.41 -11.31 -29.97
N TRP A 7 -0.07 -11.53 -28.68
CA TRP A 7 -0.42 -12.76 -27.98
C TRP A 7 -1.92 -12.86 -27.72
N LEU A 8 -2.57 -11.75 -27.33
CA LEU A 8 -4.03 -11.69 -27.17
C LEU A 8 -4.75 -12.00 -28.48
N LYS A 9 -4.29 -11.45 -29.60
CA LYS A 9 -4.85 -11.71 -30.95
C LYS A 9 -4.76 -13.19 -31.36
N ALA A 10 -3.87 -13.97 -30.78
CA ALA A 10 -3.85 -15.42 -31.01
C ALA A 10 -5.11 -16.13 -30.48
N TYR A 11 -5.80 -15.53 -29.50
CA TYR A 11 -7.02 -16.06 -28.89
C TYR A 11 -8.26 -15.19 -29.14
N VAL A 12 -8.07 -13.97 -29.62
CA VAL A 12 -9.11 -13.05 -30.05
C VAL A 12 -8.71 -12.48 -31.42
N PRO A 13 -8.83 -13.28 -32.50
CA PRO A 13 -8.27 -12.90 -33.82
C PRO A 13 -8.75 -11.56 -34.37
N ASP A 14 -10.02 -11.21 -34.10
CA ASP A 14 -10.66 -10.00 -34.59
C ASP A 14 -10.50 -8.78 -33.64
N LEU A 15 -9.54 -8.82 -32.74
CA LEU A 15 -9.24 -7.73 -31.79
C LEU A 15 -8.44 -6.63 -32.51
N ASP A 16 -9.15 -5.80 -33.27
CA ASP A 16 -8.55 -4.68 -34.00
C ASP A 16 -8.88 -3.37 -33.28
N VAL A 17 -7.99 -2.97 -32.39
CA VAL A 17 -8.15 -1.82 -31.48
C VAL A 17 -6.82 -1.12 -31.29
N THR A 18 -6.86 0.18 -31.02
CA THR A 18 -5.67 0.93 -30.58
C THR A 18 -5.33 0.61 -29.12
N ALA A 19 -4.08 0.85 -28.73
CA ALA A 19 -3.65 0.63 -27.35
C ALA A 19 -4.48 1.44 -26.33
N GLN A 20 -4.87 2.66 -26.68
CA GLN A 20 -5.69 3.52 -25.81
C GLN A 20 -7.14 3.01 -25.70
N GLU A 21 -7.78 2.65 -26.83
CA GLU A 21 -9.13 2.06 -26.81
C GLU A 21 -9.17 0.77 -26.00
N TYR A 22 -8.13 -0.07 -26.13
CA TYR A 22 -8.02 -1.29 -25.34
C TYR A 22 -7.93 -0.99 -23.84
N THR A 23 -7.01 -0.09 -23.47
CA THR A 23 -6.78 0.30 -22.06
C THR A 23 -8.05 0.85 -21.41
N ASP A 24 -8.73 1.76 -22.08
CA ASP A 24 -9.94 2.40 -21.56
C ASP A 24 -11.08 1.39 -21.40
N ALA A 25 -11.34 0.57 -22.43
CA ALA A 25 -12.42 -0.39 -22.42
C ALA A 25 -12.21 -1.51 -21.36
N MET A 26 -11.01 -2.07 -21.29
CA MET A 26 -10.69 -3.10 -20.30
C MET A 26 -10.77 -2.56 -18.86
N THR A 27 -10.29 -1.34 -18.63
CA THR A 27 -10.39 -0.70 -17.30
C THR A 27 -11.84 -0.46 -16.91
N LEU A 28 -12.66 0.07 -17.82
CA LEU A 28 -14.08 0.33 -17.57
C LEU A 28 -14.91 -0.95 -17.38
N SER A 29 -14.50 -2.06 -17.98
CA SER A 29 -15.17 -3.36 -17.82
C SER A 29 -14.65 -4.17 -16.61
N GLY A 30 -13.77 -3.59 -15.75
CA GLY A 30 -13.34 -4.17 -14.48
C GLY A 30 -11.98 -4.87 -14.52
N THR A 31 -11.28 -4.90 -15.65
CA THR A 31 -9.90 -5.42 -15.74
C THR A 31 -8.93 -4.25 -15.94
N LYS A 32 -8.46 -3.68 -14.83
CA LYS A 32 -7.66 -2.45 -14.84
C LYS A 32 -6.33 -2.62 -15.55
N VAL A 33 -6.11 -1.78 -16.56
CA VAL A 33 -4.82 -1.59 -17.22
C VAL A 33 -4.12 -0.39 -16.60
N GLU A 34 -2.97 -0.59 -15.99
CA GLU A 34 -2.16 0.47 -15.37
C GLU A 34 -1.44 1.34 -16.41
N GLY A 35 -1.04 0.70 -17.51
CA GLY A 35 -0.35 1.36 -18.58
C GLY A 35 -0.04 0.42 -19.74
N TYR A 36 0.56 0.97 -20.76
CA TYR A 36 1.06 0.17 -21.90
C TYR A 36 2.38 0.72 -22.42
N GLU A 37 3.20 -0.17 -22.97
CA GLU A 37 4.42 0.15 -23.70
C GLU A 37 4.25 -0.24 -25.19
N GLN A 38 4.36 0.74 -26.07
CA GLN A 38 4.47 0.48 -27.50
C GLN A 38 5.94 0.25 -27.83
N LEU A 39 6.28 -0.97 -28.25
CA LEU A 39 7.68 -1.39 -28.36
C LEU A 39 8.45 -0.68 -29.47
N ASP A 40 7.77 -0.11 -30.44
CA ASP A 40 8.35 0.65 -31.57
C ASP A 40 8.21 2.16 -31.43
N ALA A 41 7.71 2.69 -30.28
CA ALA A 41 7.44 4.12 -30.11
C ALA A 41 8.62 5.04 -30.47
N ASP A 42 9.85 4.59 -30.24
CA ASP A 42 11.09 5.32 -30.49
C ASP A 42 11.86 4.80 -31.71
N LEU A 43 11.23 3.98 -32.55
CA LEU A 43 11.86 3.35 -33.71
C LEU A 43 11.22 3.90 -35.01
N GLU A 44 12.04 4.46 -35.91
CA GLU A 44 11.56 4.98 -37.20
C GLU A 44 12.52 4.63 -38.33
N LYS A 45 11.99 4.22 -39.48
CA LYS A 45 12.72 4.00 -40.74
C LYS A 45 13.87 2.99 -40.59
N ILE A 46 13.58 1.86 -39.99
CA ILE A 46 14.55 0.77 -39.82
C ILE A 46 14.15 -0.38 -40.74
N VAL A 47 15.02 -0.66 -41.69
CA VAL A 47 14.81 -1.70 -42.71
C VAL A 47 15.88 -2.81 -42.64
N ILE A 48 15.61 -3.95 -43.24
CA ILE A 48 16.58 -5.00 -43.42
C ILE A 48 17.46 -4.66 -44.60
N GLY A 49 18.76 -4.45 -44.38
CA GLY A 49 19.73 -4.21 -45.43
C GLY A 49 20.71 -5.36 -45.59
N GLN A 50 21.17 -5.64 -46.80
CA GLN A 50 22.24 -6.62 -47.07
C GLN A 50 23.54 -5.91 -47.33
N ILE A 51 24.61 -6.34 -46.68
CA ILE A 51 25.97 -5.81 -46.91
C ILE A 51 26.52 -6.44 -48.19
N ASP A 52 26.57 -5.66 -49.27
CA ASP A 52 27.07 -6.13 -50.55
C ASP A 52 28.60 -6.07 -50.64
N LYS A 53 29.25 -5.09 -49.99
CA LYS A 53 30.69 -4.89 -50.04
C LYS A 53 31.21 -4.24 -48.77
N ILE A 54 32.40 -4.66 -48.34
CA ILE A 54 33.13 -4.10 -47.18
C ILE A 54 34.51 -3.63 -47.60
N GLU A 55 34.85 -2.37 -47.32
CA GLU A 55 36.16 -1.81 -47.57
C GLU A 55 36.76 -1.28 -46.25
N LYS A 56 38.14 -1.27 -46.17
CA LYS A 56 38.78 -0.65 -45.02
C LYS A 56 38.63 0.87 -45.04
N HIS A 57 38.40 1.43 -43.87
CA HIS A 57 38.36 2.88 -43.77
C HIS A 57 39.74 3.50 -44.04
N PRO A 58 39.86 4.57 -44.87
CA PRO A 58 41.17 5.11 -45.28
C PRO A 58 41.97 5.67 -44.11
N ASP A 59 41.32 6.25 -43.07
CA ASP A 59 41.98 6.98 -42.00
C ASP A 59 41.68 6.40 -40.59
N ALA A 60 41.19 5.15 -40.47
CA ALA A 60 40.83 4.56 -39.19
C ALA A 60 40.88 3.03 -39.19
N ASP A 61 41.82 2.45 -38.44
CA ASP A 61 42.05 1.00 -38.40
C ASP A 61 40.90 0.18 -37.82
N LYS A 62 40.01 0.79 -36.99
CA LYS A 62 38.88 0.14 -36.32
C LYS A 62 37.55 0.33 -37.04
N LEU A 63 37.53 1.02 -38.18
CA LEU A 63 36.33 1.27 -38.95
C LEU A 63 36.36 0.57 -40.29
N VAL A 64 35.18 0.19 -40.76
CA VAL A 64 34.96 -0.30 -42.12
C VAL A 64 33.89 0.50 -42.81
N VAL A 65 33.96 0.55 -44.13
CA VAL A 65 33.01 1.23 -45.01
C VAL A 65 32.19 0.14 -45.70
N CYS A 66 30.92 0.08 -45.43
CA CYS A 66 30.00 -0.91 -45.99
C CYS A 66 29.13 -0.29 -47.07
N GLN A 67 28.94 -0.99 -48.20
CA GLN A 67 27.89 -0.71 -49.17
C GLN A 67 26.73 -1.63 -48.83
N VAL A 68 25.61 -1.08 -48.45
CA VAL A 68 24.46 -1.80 -47.92
C VAL A 68 23.24 -1.58 -48.81
N ASN A 69 22.76 -2.66 -49.39
CA ASN A 69 21.55 -2.67 -50.22
C ASN A 69 20.33 -2.66 -49.27
N VAL A 70 19.51 -1.65 -49.32
CA VAL A 70 18.32 -1.47 -48.47
C VAL A 70 17.01 -1.69 -49.27
N GLY A 71 17.12 -2.41 -50.39
CA GLY A 71 15.98 -2.74 -51.27
C GLY A 71 15.67 -1.67 -52.31
N THR A 72 15.61 -0.42 -51.97
CA THR A 72 15.34 0.72 -52.86
C THR A 72 16.60 1.33 -53.42
N GLU A 73 17.71 1.25 -52.73
CA GLU A 73 19.01 1.81 -53.10
C GLU A 73 20.14 1.14 -52.31
N THR A 74 21.37 1.38 -52.73
CA THR A 74 22.55 1.02 -51.96
C THR A 74 23.12 2.23 -51.23
N VAL A 75 23.21 2.14 -49.90
CA VAL A 75 23.69 3.24 -49.04
C VAL A 75 25.06 2.89 -48.46
N GLN A 76 25.92 3.91 -48.35
CA GLN A 76 27.20 3.77 -47.68
C GLN A 76 27.06 3.97 -46.17
N ILE A 77 27.50 3.02 -45.35
CA ILE A 77 27.49 3.09 -43.90
C ILE A 77 28.89 2.79 -43.37
N VAL A 78 29.38 3.60 -42.48
CA VAL A 78 30.63 3.41 -41.75
C VAL A 78 30.34 2.83 -40.39
N THR A 79 30.96 1.70 -40.02
CA THR A 79 30.77 1.03 -38.74
C THR A 79 32.09 0.59 -38.10
N GLY A 80 32.07 0.48 -36.78
CA GLY A 80 33.11 -0.12 -35.97
C GLY A 80 32.82 -1.56 -35.52
N ALA A 81 31.66 -2.10 -35.89
CA ALA A 81 31.27 -3.47 -35.54
C ALA A 81 32.20 -4.51 -36.20
N LYS A 82 32.57 -5.54 -35.43
CA LYS A 82 33.52 -6.56 -35.87
C LYS A 82 32.84 -7.78 -36.53
N ASN A 83 31.56 -7.94 -36.35
CA ASN A 83 30.79 -9.11 -36.80
C ASN A 83 30.13 -8.90 -38.15
N VAL A 84 30.43 -7.81 -38.87
CA VAL A 84 29.94 -7.58 -40.23
C VAL A 84 30.71 -8.35 -41.28
N PHE A 85 30.01 -8.94 -42.27
CA PHE A 85 30.60 -9.65 -43.42
C PHE A 85 29.73 -9.43 -44.67
N GLU A 86 30.34 -9.60 -45.85
CA GLU A 86 29.60 -9.49 -47.13
C GLU A 86 28.52 -10.57 -47.22
N GLY A 87 27.32 -10.21 -47.59
CA GLY A 87 26.13 -11.06 -47.58
C GLY A 87 25.28 -11.00 -46.31
N ALA A 88 25.82 -10.46 -45.21
CA ALA A 88 25.07 -10.34 -43.96
C ALA A 88 23.85 -9.44 -44.12
N LYS A 89 22.69 -9.88 -43.62
CA LYS A 89 21.46 -9.10 -43.51
C LYS A 89 21.34 -8.49 -42.11
N VAL A 90 21.20 -7.20 -42.05
CA VAL A 90 21.30 -6.39 -40.79
C VAL A 90 20.20 -5.35 -40.69
N PRO A 91 19.79 -4.92 -39.50
CA PRO A 91 18.89 -3.80 -39.35
C PRO A 91 19.64 -2.48 -39.66
N VAL A 92 19.06 -1.67 -40.52
CA VAL A 92 19.60 -0.40 -40.98
C VAL A 92 18.61 0.72 -40.72
N VAL A 93 18.98 1.67 -39.85
CA VAL A 93 18.24 2.92 -39.71
C VAL A 93 18.70 3.90 -40.79
N LEU A 94 17.74 4.37 -41.58
CA LEU A 94 17.96 5.29 -42.67
C LEU A 94 18.10 6.74 -42.16
N ASP A 95 18.59 7.64 -43.06
CA ASP A 95 18.71 9.07 -42.74
C ASP A 95 17.36 9.66 -42.28
N GLY A 96 17.38 10.32 -41.13
CA GLY A 96 16.21 10.91 -40.51
C GLY A 96 15.36 9.94 -39.66
N GLY A 97 15.72 8.65 -39.61
CA GLY A 97 15.11 7.64 -38.75
C GLY A 97 15.54 7.76 -37.28
N ARG A 98 15.00 6.87 -36.42
CA ARG A 98 15.27 6.85 -34.97
C ARG A 98 15.59 5.47 -34.49
N VAL A 99 16.40 5.39 -33.47
CA VAL A 99 16.69 4.23 -32.65
C VAL A 99 16.34 4.52 -31.19
N ALA A 100 15.98 3.48 -30.42
CA ALA A 100 15.47 3.63 -29.06
C ALA A 100 16.54 4.10 -28.05
N GLY A 101 17.82 3.82 -28.28
CA GLY A 101 18.87 4.16 -27.34
C GLY A 101 20.28 3.96 -27.88
N GLY A 102 21.25 3.95 -26.95
CA GLY A 102 22.65 3.66 -27.26
C GLY A 102 22.94 2.16 -27.37
N HIS A 103 24.21 1.84 -27.60
CA HIS A 103 24.68 0.47 -27.77
C HIS A 103 24.74 -0.32 -26.43
N GLU A 104 24.78 0.37 -25.28
CA GLU A 104 24.83 -0.30 -23.99
C GLU A 104 23.44 -0.74 -23.52
N PRO A 105 23.30 -1.93 -22.89
CA PRO A 105 22.02 -2.44 -22.40
C PRO A 105 21.33 -1.44 -21.46
N GLY A 106 20.02 -1.22 -21.66
CA GLY A 106 19.22 -0.36 -20.81
C GLY A 106 19.33 1.15 -21.07
N GLN A 107 20.11 1.60 -22.07
CA GLN A 107 20.23 3.00 -22.47
C GLN A 107 19.08 3.47 -23.38
N LYS A 108 17.83 3.24 -22.99
CA LYS A 108 16.68 3.83 -23.69
C LYS A 108 16.64 5.34 -23.46
N VAL A 109 16.43 6.11 -24.54
CA VAL A 109 16.29 7.57 -24.49
C VAL A 109 14.86 7.94 -24.85
N PRO A 110 14.09 8.57 -23.98
CA PRO A 110 12.72 9.00 -24.31
C PRO A 110 12.67 9.84 -25.61
N GLY A 111 11.86 9.42 -26.57
CA GLY A 111 11.75 10.03 -27.89
C GLY A 111 12.82 9.57 -28.88
N GLY A 112 13.65 8.60 -28.48
CA GLY A 112 14.69 7.99 -29.32
C GLY A 112 15.83 8.90 -29.75
N ILE A 113 16.85 8.30 -30.34
CA ILE A 113 18.00 9.03 -30.90
C ILE A 113 17.79 9.16 -32.40
N LYS A 114 17.72 10.38 -32.91
CA LYS A 114 17.56 10.64 -34.36
C LYS A 114 18.88 10.45 -35.09
N ILE A 115 18.91 9.53 -36.03
CA ILE A 115 20.06 9.25 -36.88
C ILE A 115 20.01 10.17 -38.12
N LYS A 116 21.12 10.79 -38.41
CA LYS A 116 21.29 11.66 -39.59
C LYS A 116 22.54 11.26 -40.36
N LYS A 117 22.51 11.46 -41.68
CA LYS A 117 23.70 11.36 -42.48
C LYS A 117 24.83 12.23 -41.92
N GLY A 118 26.01 11.72 -41.89
CA GLY A 118 27.17 12.39 -41.31
C GLY A 118 28.49 11.93 -41.91
N LYS A 119 29.58 12.30 -41.29
CA LYS A 119 30.91 11.82 -41.62
C LYS A 119 31.59 11.24 -40.41
N LEU A 120 32.06 9.99 -40.52
CA LEU A 120 32.90 9.34 -39.52
C LEU A 120 34.33 9.39 -40.04
N ARG A 121 35.20 10.07 -39.29
CA ARG A 121 36.65 10.28 -39.69
C ARG A 121 36.79 10.69 -41.16
N GLY A 122 35.90 11.61 -41.64
CA GLY A 122 35.97 12.15 -43.01
C GLY A 122 35.20 11.38 -44.06
N VAL A 123 34.85 10.09 -43.85
CA VAL A 123 34.03 9.26 -44.75
C VAL A 123 32.54 9.43 -44.46
N ALA A 124 31.76 9.63 -45.51
CA ALA A 124 30.29 9.78 -45.38
C ALA A 124 29.59 8.51 -44.93
N SER A 125 28.62 8.62 -44.05
CA SER A 125 27.71 7.56 -43.64
C SER A 125 26.28 8.06 -43.79
N PHE A 126 25.41 7.31 -44.50
CA PHE A 126 24.05 7.69 -44.84
C PHE A 126 22.98 6.95 -43.97
N GLY A 127 23.39 6.42 -42.84
CA GLY A 127 22.56 5.65 -41.92
C GLY A 127 23.43 4.97 -40.87
N MET A 128 22.83 4.04 -40.12
CA MET A 128 23.53 3.27 -39.10
C MET A 128 22.98 1.83 -39.11
N MET A 129 23.87 0.84 -38.99
CA MET A 129 23.51 -0.53 -38.69
C MET A 129 23.32 -0.66 -37.18
N CYS A 130 22.32 -1.42 -36.73
CA CYS A 130 21.91 -1.43 -35.33
C CYS A 130 22.19 -2.77 -34.62
N SER A 131 22.59 -2.67 -33.36
CA SER A 131 22.55 -3.79 -32.41
C SER A 131 21.11 -3.95 -31.88
N ILE A 132 20.86 -5.02 -31.11
CA ILE A 132 19.55 -5.25 -30.50
C ILE A 132 19.26 -4.22 -29.39
N GLU A 133 20.28 -3.71 -28.71
CA GLU A 133 20.19 -2.68 -27.66
C GLU A 133 19.73 -1.34 -28.26
N GLU A 134 20.27 -0.95 -29.41
CA GLU A 134 19.87 0.25 -30.12
C GLU A 134 18.44 0.17 -30.62
N LEU A 135 17.92 -1.04 -30.83
CA LEU A 135 16.51 -1.31 -31.13
C LEU A 135 15.62 -1.44 -29.87
N GLY A 136 16.18 -1.11 -28.68
CA GLY A 136 15.42 -1.03 -27.43
C GLY A 136 15.13 -2.36 -26.77
N SER A 137 15.93 -3.43 -27.04
CA SER A 137 15.84 -4.71 -26.36
C SER A 137 17.20 -5.13 -25.77
N THR A 138 17.37 -6.38 -25.44
CA THR A 138 18.61 -6.94 -24.89
C THR A 138 18.90 -8.33 -25.46
N THR A 139 20.14 -8.77 -25.35
CA THR A 139 20.54 -10.14 -25.70
C THR A 139 19.87 -11.21 -24.85
N ASP A 140 19.44 -10.85 -23.60
CA ASP A 140 18.63 -11.74 -22.76
C ASP A 140 17.25 -12.06 -23.39
N MET A 141 16.65 -11.08 -24.06
CA MET A 141 15.33 -11.26 -24.71
C MET A 141 15.46 -11.74 -26.17
N TYR A 142 16.65 -11.60 -26.75
CA TYR A 142 17.00 -12.04 -28.12
C TYR A 142 18.28 -12.88 -28.06
N PRO A 143 18.22 -14.14 -27.60
CA PRO A 143 19.40 -14.97 -27.40
C PRO A 143 20.27 -15.20 -28.65
N GLU A 144 19.70 -14.97 -29.84
CA GLU A 144 20.43 -15.05 -31.13
C GLU A 144 21.25 -13.80 -31.44
N ALA A 145 21.02 -12.68 -30.69
CA ALA A 145 21.78 -11.47 -30.89
C ALA A 145 23.20 -11.61 -30.32
N PRO A 146 24.23 -11.03 -30.96
CA PRO A 146 25.58 -11.06 -30.44
C PRO A 146 25.70 -10.13 -29.19
N GLU A 147 26.55 -10.53 -28.24
CA GLU A 147 26.80 -9.70 -27.04
C GLU A 147 27.42 -8.31 -27.36
N ASP A 148 28.23 -8.24 -28.44
CA ASP A 148 28.82 -6.99 -28.91
C ASP A 148 28.82 -6.99 -30.44
N GLY A 149 27.91 -6.25 -31.05
CA GLY A 149 27.85 -6.15 -32.50
C GLY A 149 26.47 -5.87 -33.06
N ILE A 150 26.39 -5.90 -34.39
CA ILE A 150 25.17 -5.67 -35.14
C ILE A 150 24.33 -6.94 -35.14
N TYR A 151 23.00 -6.80 -34.99
CA TYR A 151 22.09 -7.93 -35.16
C TYR A 151 22.14 -8.47 -36.58
N ILE A 152 22.16 -9.80 -36.74
CA ILE A 152 22.22 -10.46 -38.08
C ILE A 152 20.95 -11.29 -38.27
N PHE A 153 20.17 -10.90 -39.27
CA PHE A 153 18.99 -11.63 -39.69
C PHE A 153 19.35 -12.98 -40.39
N PRO A 154 18.43 -13.96 -40.42
CA PRO A 154 18.56 -15.17 -41.24
C PRO A 154 18.72 -14.85 -42.73
N GLU A 155 19.30 -15.81 -43.46
CA GLU A 155 19.60 -15.65 -44.92
C GLU A 155 18.33 -15.44 -45.78
N ASP A 156 17.18 -15.95 -45.34
CA ASP A 156 15.90 -15.82 -46.02
C ASP A 156 15.15 -14.51 -45.74
N ALA A 157 15.65 -13.64 -44.84
CA ALA A 157 15.02 -12.35 -44.54
C ALA A 157 14.94 -11.49 -45.81
N GLU A 158 13.81 -10.82 -46.05
CA GLU A 158 13.57 -9.99 -47.24
C GLU A 158 14.27 -8.64 -47.13
N ILE A 159 15.12 -8.31 -48.10
CA ILE A 159 15.84 -7.03 -48.13
C ILE A 159 14.87 -5.90 -48.39
N GLY A 160 14.96 -4.82 -47.64
CA GLY A 160 14.10 -3.67 -47.66
C GLY A 160 12.79 -3.79 -46.84
N ALA A 161 12.51 -4.98 -46.30
CA ALA A 161 11.40 -5.18 -45.40
C ALA A 161 11.63 -4.45 -44.07
N SER A 162 10.56 -4.20 -43.30
CA SER A 162 10.64 -3.60 -41.97
C SER A 162 11.42 -4.49 -41.00
N ALA A 163 12.55 -4.00 -40.49
CA ALA A 163 13.30 -4.70 -39.47
C ALA A 163 12.54 -4.70 -38.11
N ILE A 164 11.68 -3.71 -37.86
CA ILE A 164 10.84 -3.59 -36.66
C ILE A 164 9.84 -4.76 -36.64
N GLU A 165 9.14 -5.01 -37.77
CA GLU A 165 8.21 -6.15 -37.90
C GLU A 165 8.91 -7.50 -37.87
N ALA A 166 10.06 -7.63 -38.55
CA ALA A 166 10.83 -8.86 -38.55
C ALA A 166 11.38 -9.30 -37.18
N LEU A 167 11.45 -8.32 -36.24
CA LEU A 167 11.84 -8.52 -34.84
C LEU A 167 10.66 -8.54 -33.89
N ASP A 168 9.41 -8.52 -34.41
CA ASP A 168 8.19 -8.42 -33.58
C ASP A 168 8.23 -7.23 -32.60
N ARG A 169 8.90 -6.11 -33.02
CA ARG A 169 8.95 -4.89 -32.21
C ARG A 169 7.77 -3.93 -32.45
N ASN A 170 6.88 -4.24 -33.37
CA ASN A 170 5.64 -3.50 -33.66
C ASN A 170 4.48 -3.92 -32.76
N ASP A 171 4.75 -4.40 -31.55
CA ASP A 171 3.76 -4.89 -30.60
C ASP A 171 3.52 -3.87 -29.48
N VAL A 172 2.42 -4.07 -28.75
CA VAL A 172 2.05 -3.30 -27.54
C VAL A 172 1.96 -4.25 -26.38
N VAL A 173 2.62 -3.92 -25.28
CA VAL A 173 2.57 -4.67 -24.03
C VAL A 173 1.74 -3.89 -23.01
N PHE A 174 0.68 -4.51 -22.50
CA PHE A 174 -0.18 -3.96 -21.47
C PHE A 174 0.23 -4.47 -20.09
N GLU A 175 0.25 -3.58 -19.11
CA GLU A 175 0.44 -3.91 -17.70
C GLU A 175 -0.90 -3.86 -16.96
N TYR A 176 -1.26 -4.95 -16.28
CA TYR A 176 -2.52 -5.08 -15.55
C TYR A 176 -2.30 -5.09 -14.05
N GLU A 177 -3.17 -4.36 -13.34
CA GLU A 177 -3.37 -4.54 -11.90
C GLU A 177 -4.51 -5.56 -11.69
N VAL A 178 -4.14 -6.84 -11.57
CA VAL A 178 -5.10 -7.91 -11.33
C VAL A 178 -5.42 -8.01 -9.85
N THR A 179 -6.69 -7.83 -9.49
CA THR A 179 -7.18 -7.94 -8.11
C THR A 179 -7.22 -9.40 -7.64
N SER A 180 -7.17 -9.62 -6.34
CA SER A 180 -7.05 -10.95 -5.75
C SER A 180 -8.29 -11.86 -5.96
N ASN A 181 -9.44 -11.29 -6.32
CA ASN A 181 -10.65 -12.04 -6.65
C ASN A 181 -10.65 -12.58 -8.11
N ARG A 182 -9.83 -12.01 -9.00
CA ARG A 182 -9.77 -12.34 -10.41
C ARG A 182 -8.54 -13.18 -10.76
N VAL A 183 -8.40 -14.31 -10.06
CA VAL A 183 -7.25 -15.23 -10.25
C VAL A 183 -7.17 -15.78 -11.66
N ASP A 184 -8.29 -15.96 -12.33
CA ASP A 184 -8.38 -16.35 -13.75
C ASP A 184 -7.60 -15.39 -14.67
N CYS A 185 -7.56 -14.10 -14.33
CA CYS A 185 -6.84 -13.06 -15.09
C CYS A 185 -5.32 -13.03 -14.85
N TYR A 186 -4.77 -13.89 -13.98
CA TYR A 186 -3.31 -14.11 -13.93
C TYR A 186 -2.80 -15.04 -15.05
N SER A 187 -3.51 -15.08 -16.19
CA SER A 187 -3.18 -15.84 -17.39
C SER A 187 -3.54 -15.07 -18.65
N VAL A 188 -2.79 -15.31 -19.74
CA VAL A 188 -3.11 -14.72 -21.04
C VAL A 188 -4.49 -15.16 -21.53
N LEU A 189 -4.86 -16.42 -21.30
CA LEU A 189 -6.20 -16.94 -21.65
C LEU A 189 -7.31 -16.26 -20.87
N GLY A 190 -7.10 -15.97 -19.58
CA GLY A 190 -8.07 -15.23 -18.76
C GLY A 190 -8.26 -13.79 -19.24
N ILE A 191 -7.16 -13.08 -19.50
CA ILE A 191 -7.21 -11.72 -20.06
C ILE A 191 -7.84 -11.74 -21.46
N ALA A 192 -7.52 -12.72 -22.31
CA ALA A 192 -8.10 -12.84 -23.65
C ALA A 192 -9.62 -13.10 -23.60
N ARG A 193 -10.10 -13.90 -22.63
CA ARG A 193 -11.54 -14.12 -22.40
C ARG A 193 -12.24 -12.81 -22.00
N GLU A 194 -11.65 -12.07 -21.11
CA GLU A 194 -12.16 -10.74 -20.69
C GLU A 194 -12.14 -9.74 -21.85
N ALA A 195 -11.06 -9.71 -22.64
CA ALA A 195 -10.99 -8.85 -23.81
C ALA A 195 -12.05 -9.24 -24.86
N ALA A 196 -12.23 -10.52 -25.14
CA ALA A 196 -13.28 -11.00 -26.05
C ALA A 196 -14.67 -10.58 -25.57
N ALA A 197 -14.96 -10.73 -24.28
CA ALA A 197 -16.23 -10.31 -23.68
C ALA A 197 -16.44 -8.78 -23.77
N THR A 198 -15.40 -8.01 -23.43
CA THR A 198 -15.43 -6.54 -23.42
C THR A 198 -15.65 -5.97 -24.83
N PHE A 199 -14.94 -6.50 -25.82
CA PHE A 199 -15.03 -6.04 -27.21
C PHE A 199 -16.08 -6.78 -28.06
N ASN A 200 -16.85 -7.66 -27.43
CA ASN A 200 -17.86 -8.50 -28.11
C ASN A 200 -17.28 -9.26 -29.31
N LYS A 201 -16.14 -9.90 -29.10
CA LYS A 201 -15.41 -10.72 -30.06
C LYS A 201 -15.47 -12.19 -29.66
N GLU A 202 -15.13 -13.09 -30.60
CA GLU A 202 -15.02 -14.51 -30.33
C GLU A 202 -13.74 -14.80 -29.54
N PHE A 203 -13.85 -15.63 -28.48
CA PHE A 203 -12.73 -16.18 -27.75
C PHE A 203 -12.41 -17.57 -28.28
N VAL A 204 -11.20 -17.74 -28.83
CA VAL A 204 -10.73 -19.00 -29.46
C VAL A 204 -9.57 -19.56 -28.64
N PRO A 205 -9.82 -20.31 -27.56
CA PRO A 205 -8.77 -20.93 -26.76
C PRO A 205 -8.03 -22.03 -27.56
N PRO A 206 -6.78 -22.38 -27.16
CA PRO A 206 -6.06 -23.46 -27.85
C PRO A 206 -6.78 -24.79 -27.68
N ILE A 207 -6.83 -25.57 -28.77
CA ILE A 207 -7.38 -26.91 -28.74
C ILE A 207 -6.25 -27.86 -28.29
N VAL A 208 -6.39 -28.39 -27.08
CA VAL A 208 -5.44 -29.34 -26.52
C VAL A 208 -5.78 -30.74 -27.02
N LYS A 209 -4.84 -31.34 -27.72
CA LYS A 209 -4.98 -32.71 -28.23
C LYS A 209 -4.42 -33.72 -27.23
N GLU A 210 -5.00 -34.90 -27.20
CA GLU A 210 -4.46 -36.00 -26.42
C GLU A 210 -3.09 -36.39 -27.01
N THR A 211 -2.09 -36.55 -26.13
CA THR A 211 -0.71 -36.89 -26.48
C THR A 211 -0.29 -38.20 -25.83
N GLY A 212 0.69 -38.85 -26.39
CA GLY A 212 1.31 -40.06 -25.81
C GLY A 212 1.53 -41.19 -26.77
N ASN A 213 2.53 -42.00 -26.46
CA ASN A 213 3.08 -43.05 -27.33
C ASN A 213 2.50 -44.46 -27.12
N GLY A 214 1.45 -44.65 -26.35
CA GLY A 214 0.84 -45.96 -26.08
C GLY A 214 1.46 -46.76 -24.92
N GLU A 215 2.51 -46.22 -24.26
CA GLU A 215 2.98 -46.70 -22.95
C GLU A 215 2.13 -46.07 -21.82
N ASP A 216 2.16 -46.65 -20.61
CA ASP A 216 1.39 -46.13 -19.49
C ASP A 216 2.31 -45.37 -18.53
N VAL A 217 1.96 -44.11 -18.20
CA VAL A 217 2.69 -43.29 -17.24
C VAL A 217 2.81 -43.95 -15.86
N ASN A 218 1.84 -44.76 -15.47
CA ASN A 218 1.86 -45.48 -14.19
C ASN A 218 2.99 -46.53 -14.09
N ASP A 219 3.59 -46.94 -15.22
CA ASP A 219 4.79 -47.80 -15.23
C ASP A 219 6.08 -47.03 -14.90
N TYR A 220 6.03 -45.69 -14.94
CA TYR A 220 7.17 -44.80 -14.75
C TYR A 220 7.18 -44.07 -13.40
N ILE A 221 6.02 -43.69 -12.87
CA ILE A 221 5.93 -42.85 -11.65
C ILE A 221 4.65 -43.15 -10.88
N LYS A 222 4.78 -43.16 -9.57
CA LYS A 222 3.64 -43.19 -8.63
C LYS A 222 3.58 -41.85 -7.87
N VAL A 223 2.38 -41.34 -7.64
CA VAL A 223 2.16 -40.12 -6.89
C VAL A 223 1.25 -40.39 -5.71
N THR A 224 1.65 -39.91 -4.52
CA THR A 224 0.88 -39.96 -3.29
C THR A 224 0.76 -38.55 -2.71
N VAL A 225 -0.45 -38.12 -2.39
CA VAL A 225 -0.72 -36.83 -1.70
C VAL A 225 -1.24 -37.18 -0.30
N GLU A 226 -0.48 -36.84 0.73
CA GLU A 226 -0.84 -37.13 2.12
C GLU A 226 -1.93 -36.19 2.67
N ASP A 227 -1.95 -34.92 2.22
CA ASP A 227 -2.91 -33.89 2.65
C ASP A 227 -3.59 -33.22 1.45
N ALA A 228 -4.81 -33.61 1.17
CA ALA A 228 -5.62 -33.08 0.07
C ALA A 228 -6.14 -31.64 0.34
N ASP A 229 -6.10 -31.16 1.58
CA ASP A 229 -6.43 -29.76 1.87
C ASP A 229 -5.28 -28.83 1.48
N LEU A 230 -4.05 -29.26 1.64
CA LEU A 230 -2.84 -28.50 1.25
C LEU A 230 -2.50 -28.69 -0.25
N CYS A 231 -2.80 -29.86 -0.81
CA CYS A 231 -2.63 -30.14 -2.24
C CYS A 231 -3.90 -30.78 -2.82
N PRO A 232 -4.89 -29.98 -3.23
CA PRO A 232 -6.16 -30.47 -3.78
C PRO A 232 -6.00 -31.36 -5.00
N ARG A 233 -5.03 -31.07 -5.87
CA ARG A 233 -4.76 -31.85 -7.09
C ARG A 233 -3.29 -31.86 -7.44
N TYR A 234 -2.80 -32.99 -7.89
CA TYR A 234 -1.45 -33.18 -8.40
C TYR A 234 -1.50 -33.97 -9.70
N CYS A 235 -1.05 -33.38 -10.81
CA CYS A 235 -0.95 -34.03 -12.12
C CYS A 235 0.52 -34.23 -12.48
N ALA A 236 0.84 -35.42 -13.02
CA ALA A 236 2.18 -35.73 -13.50
C ALA A 236 2.13 -36.42 -14.87
N ARG A 237 3.08 -36.07 -15.74
CA ARG A 237 3.31 -36.64 -17.06
C ARG A 237 4.78 -36.90 -17.27
N VAL A 238 5.11 -37.97 -18.03
CA VAL A 238 6.49 -38.35 -18.33
C VAL A 238 6.80 -38.06 -19.77
N VAL A 239 7.99 -37.50 -20.01
CA VAL A 239 8.55 -37.26 -21.34
C VAL A 239 9.91 -37.95 -21.41
N LYS A 240 10.15 -38.76 -22.43
CA LYS A 240 11.40 -39.45 -22.66
C LYS A 240 12.04 -39.02 -23.97
N ASN A 241 13.26 -39.52 -24.25
CA ASN A 241 14.02 -39.23 -25.48
C ASN A 241 14.16 -37.72 -25.73
N ILE A 242 14.46 -36.98 -24.67
CA ILE A 242 14.50 -35.51 -24.64
C ILE A 242 15.56 -34.97 -25.59
N LYS A 243 15.20 -33.87 -26.27
CA LYS A 243 16.08 -33.14 -27.19
C LYS A 243 16.03 -31.66 -26.79
N ILE A 244 17.02 -31.22 -25.99
CA ILE A 244 17.18 -29.83 -25.62
C ILE A 244 17.68 -29.02 -26.83
N GLY A 245 17.05 -27.88 -27.05
CA GLY A 245 17.40 -26.94 -28.10
C GLY A 245 16.71 -25.58 -27.88
N PRO A 246 16.98 -24.60 -28.76
CA PRO A 246 16.28 -23.31 -28.68
C PRO A 246 14.79 -23.48 -28.99
N SER A 247 13.97 -22.72 -28.29
CA SER A 247 12.53 -22.60 -28.58
C SER A 247 12.29 -21.90 -29.93
N PRO A 248 11.17 -22.12 -30.59
CA PRO A 248 10.85 -21.41 -31.82
C PRO A 248 10.68 -19.93 -31.58
N LYS A 249 10.95 -19.10 -32.60
CA LYS A 249 10.93 -17.63 -32.50
C LYS A 249 9.62 -17.08 -31.91
N TRP A 250 8.48 -17.61 -32.33
CA TRP A 250 7.20 -17.17 -31.86
C TRP A 250 7.03 -17.32 -30.32
N MET A 251 7.57 -18.43 -29.76
CA MET A 251 7.54 -18.66 -28.30
C MET A 251 8.51 -17.73 -27.59
N GLN A 252 9.73 -17.59 -28.11
CA GLN A 252 10.71 -16.64 -27.55
C GLN A 252 10.17 -15.21 -27.51
N ARG A 253 9.52 -14.74 -28.57
CA ARG A 253 8.98 -13.37 -28.66
C ARG A 253 7.83 -13.15 -27.68
N ARG A 254 6.92 -14.12 -27.52
CA ARG A 254 5.84 -14.05 -26.54
C ARG A 254 6.38 -13.99 -25.11
N LEU A 255 7.34 -14.85 -24.77
CA LEU A 255 7.98 -14.82 -23.46
C LEU A 255 8.72 -13.49 -23.23
N ALA A 256 9.50 -13.03 -24.20
CA ALA A 256 10.20 -11.76 -24.13
C ALA A 256 9.24 -10.55 -23.95
N SER A 257 8.06 -10.58 -24.60
CA SER A 257 7.06 -9.52 -24.46
C SER A 257 6.50 -9.37 -23.05
N VAL A 258 6.48 -10.44 -22.26
CA VAL A 258 6.05 -10.44 -20.87
C VAL A 258 7.21 -10.36 -19.88
N GLY A 259 8.45 -10.16 -20.36
CA GLY A 259 9.64 -9.97 -19.54
C GLY A 259 10.33 -11.27 -19.11
N ILE A 260 9.96 -12.40 -19.69
CA ILE A 260 10.58 -13.70 -19.40
C ILE A 260 11.69 -13.99 -20.41
N ARG A 261 12.89 -14.23 -19.90
CA ARG A 261 14.06 -14.59 -20.73
C ARG A 261 13.91 -16.00 -21.30
N PRO A 262 13.95 -16.19 -22.65
CA PRO A 262 14.02 -17.52 -23.26
C PRO A 262 15.33 -18.22 -22.90
N ILE A 263 15.26 -19.53 -22.61
CA ILE A 263 16.42 -20.34 -22.18
C ILE A 263 16.60 -21.50 -23.13
N ASN A 264 15.68 -22.48 -23.11
CA ASN A 264 15.61 -23.63 -23.99
C ASN A 264 14.17 -24.13 -24.11
N ASN A 265 13.91 -25.01 -25.09
CA ASN A 265 12.55 -25.45 -25.39
C ASN A 265 11.79 -26.05 -24.20
N LEU A 266 12.43 -26.74 -23.26
CA LEU A 266 11.74 -27.34 -22.11
C LEU A 266 11.38 -26.33 -21.06
N VAL A 267 12.33 -25.48 -20.68
CA VAL A 267 12.11 -24.40 -19.71
C VAL A 267 11.10 -23.39 -20.27
N ASP A 268 11.23 -23.07 -21.54
CA ASP A 268 10.33 -22.11 -22.20
C ASP A 268 8.90 -22.64 -22.32
N ILE A 269 8.71 -23.96 -22.54
CA ILE A 269 7.38 -24.61 -22.51
C ILE A 269 6.74 -24.43 -21.15
N THR A 270 7.45 -24.68 -20.04
CA THR A 270 6.87 -24.52 -18.71
C THR A 270 6.53 -23.05 -18.38
N ASN A 271 7.41 -22.11 -18.74
CA ASN A 271 7.16 -20.68 -18.60
C ASN A 271 6.02 -20.20 -19.49
N TYR A 272 5.97 -20.68 -20.74
CA TYR A 272 4.92 -20.34 -21.69
C TYR A 272 3.55 -20.78 -21.18
N VAL A 273 3.42 -22.02 -20.71
CA VAL A 273 2.18 -22.55 -20.15
C VAL A 273 1.81 -21.85 -18.85
N MET A 274 2.78 -21.50 -18.02
CA MET A 274 2.55 -20.70 -16.81
C MET A 274 1.91 -19.34 -17.15
N GLU A 275 2.36 -18.66 -18.18
CA GLU A 275 1.76 -17.40 -18.61
C GLU A 275 0.47 -17.61 -19.41
N GLU A 276 0.40 -18.62 -20.30
CA GLU A 276 -0.78 -18.91 -21.09
C GLU A 276 -1.98 -19.31 -20.21
N TYR A 277 -1.79 -20.24 -19.28
CA TYR A 277 -2.84 -20.82 -18.42
C TYR A 277 -2.89 -20.24 -16.99
N GLY A 278 -1.87 -19.50 -16.57
CA GLY A 278 -1.75 -19.06 -15.17
C GLY A 278 -1.35 -20.19 -14.21
N GLN A 279 -0.92 -21.33 -14.73
CA GLN A 279 -0.57 -22.53 -13.97
C GLN A 279 0.94 -22.74 -13.94
N PRO A 280 1.62 -22.47 -12.81
CA PRO A 280 3.02 -22.82 -12.69
C PRO A 280 3.25 -24.32 -12.80
N MET A 281 4.30 -24.68 -13.49
CA MET A 281 4.72 -26.07 -13.72
C MET A 281 6.15 -26.26 -13.24
N HIS A 282 6.48 -27.49 -12.91
CA HIS A 282 7.85 -27.89 -12.62
C HIS A 282 8.24 -29.14 -13.46
N ALA A 283 9.55 -29.30 -13.65
CA ALA A 283 10.10 -30.46 -14.35
C ALA A 283 11.25 -31.04 -13.52
N TYR A 284 11.21 -32.36 -13.33
CA TYR A 284 12.24 -33.12 -12.62
C TYR A 284 12.96 -34.05 -13.61
N ASP A 285 14.25 -34.26 -13.42
CA ASP A 285 14.95 -35.40 -14.03
C ASP A 285 14.46 -36.67 -13.33
N LEU A 286 13.70 -37.52 -14.05
CA LEU A 286 13.08 -38.71 -13.49
C LEU A 286 14.11 -39.72 -12.96
N ASP A 287 15.32 -39.77 -13.54
CA ASP A 287 16.39 -40.67 -13.11
C ASP A 287 16.95 -40.26 -11.72
N THR A 288 16.68 -39.03 -11.25
CA THR A 288 17.08 -38.54 -9.92
C THR A 288 16.02 -38.77 -8.85
N ILE A 289 14.80 -39.18 -9.24
CA ILE A 289 13.67 -39.42 -8.32
C ILE A 289 13.75 -40.84 -7.77
N ALA A 290 14.10 -40.92 -6.48
CA ALA A 290 14.27 -42.19 -5.79
C ALA A 290 12.94 -42.97 -5.72
N GLY A 291 13.01 -44.28 -6.09
CA GLY A 291 11.86 -45.16 -6.03
C GLY A 291 10.81 -44.88 -7.10
N HIS A 292 11.05 -43.97 -8.03
CA HIS A 292 10.04 -43.54 -9.02
C HIS A 292 8.69 -43.20 -8.36
N GLU A 293 8.78 -42.51 -7.25
CA GLU A 293 7.61 -42.08 -6.46
C GLU A 293 7.70 -40.61 -6.05
N ILE A 294 6.60 -39.89 -6.15
CA ILE A 294 6.43 -38.55 -5.59
C ILE A 294 5.47 -38.64 -4.39
N VAL A 295 5.89 -38.07 -3.27
CA VAL A 295 5.08 -37.97 -2.05
C VAL A 295 4.95 -36.49 -1.65
N VAL A 296 3.73 -35.97 -1.72
CA VAL A 296 3.45 -34.60 -1.29
C VAL A 296 3.05 -34.61 0.17
N LYS A 297 3.88 -34.02 1.03
CA LYS A 297 3.70 -34.01 2.49
C LYS A 297 4.33 -32.77 3.13
N THR A 298 3.99 -32.50 4.40
CA THR A 298 4.63 -31.42 5.15
C THR A 298 6.04 -31.79 5.60
N ALA A 299 6.91 -30.79 5.70
CA ALA A 299 8.28 -30.94 6.20
C ALA A 299 8.32 -31.31 7.67
N GLN A 300 9.48 -31.78 8.14
CA GLN A 300 9.78 -31.86 9.56
C GLN A 300 10.30 -30.52 10.09
N ASP A 301 10.05 -30.24 11.36
CA ASP A 301 10.53 -29.01 11.98
C ASP A 301 12.07 -28.99 12.04
N GLY A 302 12.66 -27.93 11.49
CA GLY A 302 14.12 -27.80 11.35
C GLY A 302 14.73 -28.55 10.16
N GLU A 303 13.95 -29.15 9.27
CA GLU A 303 14.45 -29.82 8.06
C GLU A 303 15.18 -28.82 7.16
N LYS A 304 16.38 -29.23 6.70
CA LYS A 304 17.21 -28.42 5.81
C LYS A 304 17.02 -28.85 4.36
N PHE A 305 16.86 -27.90 3.49
CA PHE A 305 16.67 -28.12 2.07
C PHE A 305 17.41 -27.10 1.22
N THR A 306 18.12 -27.54 0.19
CA THR A 306 18.83 -26.65 -0.76
C THR A 306 18.00 -26.48 -2.01
N THR A 307 17.60 -25.24 -2.27
CA THR A 307 16.80 -24.83 -3.43
C THR A 307 17.66 -24.63 -4.68
N LEU A 308 17.02 -24.53 -5.86
CA LEU A 308 17.68 -24.34 -7.18
C LEU A 308 18.63 -23.13 -7.25
N ASP A 309 18.47 -22.14 -6.38
CA ASP A 309 19.38 -21.00 -6.27
C ASP A 309 20.63 -21.28 -5.42
N GLY A 310 20.85 -22.56 -5.04
CA GLY A 310 22.00 -23.01 -4.25
C GLY A 310 21.97 -22.61 -2.78
N GLN A 311 20.84 -22.10 -2.27
CA GLN A 311 20.71 -21.64 -0.89
C GLN A 311 20.11 -22.70 0.04
N GLU A 312 20.75 -22.99 1.17
CA GLU A 312 20.19 -23.83 2.23
C GLU A 312 19.13 -23.07 3.01
N ARG A 313 17.94 -23.65 3.14
CA ARG A 313 16.80 -23.08 3.85
C ARG A 313 16.32 -24.05 4.93
N ILE A 314 15.78 -23.50 6.03
CA ILE A 314 15.25 -24.28 7.15
C ILE A 314 13.72 -24.28 7.05
N MET A 315 13.16 -25.49 7.02
CA MET A 315 11.71 -25.70 6.96
C MET A 315 11.12 -25.84 8.35
N ASP A 316 9.84 -25.55 8.48
CA ASP A 316 9.03 -25.94 9.63
C ASP A 316 7.92 -26.92 9.22
N LYS A 317 7.25 -27.49 10.20
CA LYS A 317 6.20 -28.51 10.02
C LYS A 317 4.99 -28.06 9.17
N ASP A 318 4.83 -26.77 8.92
CA ASP A 318 3.69 -26.24 8.14
C ASP A 318 4.05 -26.03 6.66
N VAL A 319 5.35 -26.17 6.29
CA VAL A 319 5.80 -26.04 4.91
C VAL A 319 5.51 -27.31 4.13
N LEU A 320 4.78 -27.19 3.02
CA LEU A 320 4.49 -28.32 2.14
C LEU A 320 5.69 -28.60 1.23
N MET A 321 6.08 -29.87 1.14
CA MET A 321 7.22 -30.36 0.36
C MET A 321 6.79 -31.36 -0.69
N ILE A 322 7.50 -31.34 -1.81
CA ILE A 322 7.51 -32.44 -2.76
C ILE A 322 8.68 -33.34 -2.42
N CYS A 323 8.42 -34.59 -2.12
CA CYS A 323 9.44 -35.57 -1.76
C CYS A 323 9.44 -36.71 -2.78
N ASP A 324 10.58 -37.40 -2.94
CA ASP A 324 10.66 -38.69 -3.59
C ASP A 324 10.56 -39.83 -2.55
N GLY A 325 10.91 -41.05 -2.92
CA GLY A 325 10.88 -42.19 -2.00
C GLY A 325 11.86 -42.10 -0.81
N GLU A 326 12.82 -41.15 -0.83
CA GLU A 326 13.90 -41.07 0.14
C GLU A 326 14.08 -39.65 0.72
N LYS A 327 13.90 -38.58 -0.06
CA LYS A 327 14.27 -37.18 0.30
C LYS A 327 13.30 -36.18 -0.29
N ALA A 328 13.41 -34.93 0.20
CA ALA A 328 12.73 -33.78 -0.39
C ALA A 328 13.41 -33.40 -1.72
N VAL A 329 12.59 -33.06 -2.73
CA VAL A 329 13.02 -32.66 -4.08
C VAL A 329 12.48 -31.27 -4.48
N GLY A 330 11.59 -30.69 -3.69
CA GLY A 330 11.08 -29.33 -3.92
C GLY A 330 10.28 -28.78 -2.75
N ILE A 331 10.22 -27.47 -2.64
CA ILE A 331 9.24 -26.75 -1.78
C ILE A 331 8.00 -26.49 -2.64
N ALA A 332 6.89 -27.13 -2.28
CA ALA A 332 5.66 -27.10 -3.06
C ALA A 332 5.23 -25.67 -3.44
N GLY A 333 5.07 -25.42 -4.75
CA GLY A 333 4.62 -24.13 -5.28
C GLY A 333 5.57 -22.94 -5.09
N ILE A 334 6.78 -23.15 -4.58
CA ILE A 334 7.76 -22.08 -4.33
C ILE A 334 9.01 -22.29 -5.21
N MET A 335 9.79 -23.36 -4.99
CA MET A 335 10.99 -23.62 -5.76
C MET A 335 11.42 -25.09 -5.67
N GLY A 336 11.87 -25.64 -6.78
CA GLY A 336 12.46 -26.97 -6.84
C GLY A 336 13.80 -27.09 -6.12
N GLY A 337 14.26 -28.32 -5.93
CA GLY A 337 15.56 -28.63 -5.32
C GLY A 337 16.69 -28.69 -6.33
N GLU A 338 17.90 -28.31 -5.90
CA GLU A 338 19.14 -28.51 -6.69
C GLU A 338 19.36 -29.97 -7.02
N ASN A 339 18.90 -30.90 -6.18
CA ASN A 339 19.09 -32.33 -6.26
C ASN A 339 18.22 -33.08 -7.30
N SER A 340 17.32 -32.35 -7.98
CA SER A 340 16.39 -32.95 -8.97
C SER A 340 16.23 -32.07 -10.22
N MET A 341 17.11 -31.07 -10.40
CA MET A 341 17.04 -30.14 -11.53
C MET A 341 17.33 -30.85 -12.87
N ILE A 342 16.72 -30.31 -13.92
CA ILE A 342 17.00 -30.70 -15.30
C ILE A 342 18.39 -30.20 -15.70
N THR A 343 19.21 -31.11 -16.21
CA THR A 343 20.55 -30.85 -16.79
C THR A 343 20.56 -31.09 -18.28
N ASP A 344 21.61 -30.69 -18.99
CA ASP A 344 21.70 -30.82 -20.46
C ASP A 344 21.71 -32.28 -20.95
N ASP A 345 22.00 -33.22 -20.08
CA ASP A 345 22.07 -34.67 -20.38
C ASP A 345 20.84 -35.47 -19.93
N VAL A 346 19.77 -34.79 -19.48
CA VAL A 346 18.50 -35.43 -19.10
C VAL A 346 17.93 -36.26 -20.25
N LYS A 347 17.46 -37.47 -19.94
CA LYS A 347 16.87 -38.41 -20.93
C LYS A 347 15.38 -38.59 -20.76
N THR A 348 14.95 -38.59 -19.51
CA THR A 348 13.55 -38.73 -19.12
C THR A 348 13.21 -37.71 -18.06
N MET A 349 12.16 -36.97 -18.28
CA MET A 349 11.70 -35.96 -17.29
C MET A 349 10.27 -36.23 -16.86
N LEU A 350 9.95 -35.77 -15.64
CA LEU A 350 8.64 -35.74 -15.07
C LEU A 350 8.14 -34.31 -15.07
N PHE A 351 7.04 -34.04 -15.77
CA PHE A 351 6.30 -32.77 -15.59
C PHE A 351 5.37 -32.86 -14.37
N GLU A 352 5.34 -31.76 -13.61
CA GLU A 352 4.40 -31.48 -12.51
C GLU A 352 3.51 -30.31 -12.88
N ALA A 353 2.20 -30.48 -12.71
CA ALA A 353 1.25 -29.37 -12.59
C ALA A 353 0.32 -29.68 -11.42
N ALA A 354 0.38 -28.87 -10.37
CA ALA A 354 -0.34 -29.11 -9.15
C ALA A 354 -1.12 -27.87 -8.72
N CYS A 355 -2.11 -28.05 -7.83
CA CYS A 355 -2.77 -26.98 -7.12
C CYS A 355 -2.45 -27.11 -5.64
N PHE A 356 -2.01 -26.02 -5.02
CA PHE A 356 -1.68 -25.94 -3.60
C PHE A 356 -2.55 -24.91 -2.89
N ASP A 357 -2.75 -25.09 -1.57
CA ASP A 357 -3.46 -24.09 -0.74
C ASP A 357 -2.71 -22.77 -0.75
N GLY A 358 -3.35 -21.72 -1.28
CA GLY A 358 -2.71 -20.41 -1.46
C GLY A 358 -2.31 -19.74 -0.15
N VAL A 359 -3.02 -20.00 0.95
CA VAL A 359 -2.69 -19.46 2.28
C VAL A 359 -1.43 -20.13 2.81
N ASN A 360 -1.32 -21.45 2.64
CA ASN A 360 -0.12 -22.19 3.01
C ASN A 360 1.09 -21.69 2.21
N ILE A 361 0.99 -21.60 0.88
CA ILE A 361 2.09 -21.11 0.03
C ILE A 361 2.53 -19.71 0.44
N ARG A 362 1.60 -18.78 0.67
CA ARG A 362 1.93 -17.42 1.11
C ARG A 362 2.68 -17.39 2.43
N LYS A 363 2.23 -18.18 3.42
CA LYS A 363 2.88 -18.28 4.73
C LYS A 363 4.27 -18.92 4.61
N SER A 364 4.37 -20.02 3.87
CA SER A 364 5.62 -20.74 3.64
C SER A 364 6.66 -19.90 2.91
N SER A 365 6.28 -19.23 1.81
CA SER A 365 7.12 -18.28 1.08
C SER A 365 7.72 -17.20 1.98
N LYS A 366 6.89 -16.62 2.86
CA LYS A 366 7.33 -15.62 3.83
C LYS A 366 8.30 -16.19 4.88
N ARG A 367 8.02 -17.42 5.39
CA ARG A 367 8.86 -18.10 6.40
C ARG A 367 10.24 -18.45 5.85
N VAL A 368 10.30 -19.04 4.66
CA VAL A 368 11.57 -19.39 4.03
C VAL A 368 12.29 -18.19 3.39
N GLY A 369 11.66 -17.01 3.38
CA GLY A 369 12.21 -15.76 2.83
C GLY A 369 12.43 -15.82 1.32
N LEU A 370 11.59 -16.58 0.57
CA LEU A 370 11.70 -16.78 -0.86
C LEU A 370 10.37 -16.53 -1.56
N ARG A 371 10.34 -15.53 -2.42
CA ARG A 371 9.22 -15.22 -3.29
C ARG A 371 9.62 -15.45 -4.75
N THR A 372 8.83 -16.24 -5.48
CA THR A 372 9.02 -16.55 -6.89
C THR A 372 7.75 -16.21 -7.67
N ASP A 373 7.81 -16.18 -9.01
CA ASP A 373 6.63 -15.98 -9.85
C ASP A 373 5.61 -17.10 -9.62
N ALA A 374 6.06 -18.35 -9.46
CA ALA A 374 5.20 -19.48 -9.11
C ALA A 374 4.47 -19.25 -7.78
N SER A 375 5.20 -18.91 -6.71
CA SER A 375 4.59 -18.64 -5.40
C SER A 375 3.63 -17.45 -5.45
N GLY A 376 3.92 -16.43 -6.27
CA GLY A 376 3.07 -15.27 -6.52
C GLY A 376 1.73 -15.63 -7.17
N LYS A 377 1.71 -16.64 -8.05
CA LYS A 377 0.48 -17.18 -8.67
C LYS A 377 -0.26 -18.12 -7.71
N PHE A 378 0.42 -19.09 -7.08
CA PHE A 378 -0.20 -20.03 -6.15
C PHE A 378 -0.84 -19.37 -4.93
N GLU A 379 -0.20 -18.33 -4.36
CA GLU A 379 -0.76 -17.62 -3.19
C GLU A 379 -2.15 -16.99 -3.44
N LYS A 380 -2.54 -16.84 -4.72
CA LYS A 380 -3.84 -16.29 -5.11
C LYS A 380 -4.97 -17.33 -5.11
N GLY A 381 -4.64 -18.62 -5.02
CA GLY A 381 -5.62 -19.71 -5.00
C GLY A 381 -6.03 -20.14 -6.41
N LEU A 382 -5.14 -20.82 -7.11
CA LEU A 382 -5.38 -21.33 -8.46
C LEU A 382 -6.51 -22.36 -8.50
N ASP A 383 -7.11 -22.52 -9.67
CA ASP A 383 -8.14 -23.55 -9.91
C ASP A 383 -7.55 -24.94 -10.08
N PRO A 384 -7.89 -25.93 -9.23
CA PRO A 384 -7.41 -27.30 -9.40
C PRO A 384 -7.76 -27.92 -10.76
N ASN A 385 -8.87 -27.48 -11.38
CA ASN A 385 -9.28 -27.99 -12.69
C ASN A 385 -8.35 -27.54 -13.82
N ASN A 386 -7.62 -26.43 -13.61
CA ASN A 386 -6.67 -25.92 -14.60
C ASN A 386 -5.39 -26.75 -14.73
N ALA A 387 -4.96 -27.46 -13.67
CA ALA A 387 -3.71 -28.20 -13.63
C ALA A 387 -3.59 -29.27 -14.75
N LYS A 388 -4.68 -30.03 -14.98
CA LYS A 388 -4.69 -31.04 -16.04
C LYS A 388 -4.62 -30.43 -17.45
N ALA A 389 -5.39 -29.37 -17.70
CA ALA A 389 -5.38 -28.70 -19.00
C ALA A 389 -4.00 -28.09 -19.32
N ALA A 390 -3.34 -27.52 -18.33
CA ALA A 390 -2.02 -26.94 -18.47
C ALA A 390 -0.94 -28.00 -18.76
N ILE A 391 -0.92 -29.13 -18.03
CA ILE A 391 0.07 -30.17 -18.26
C ILE A 391 -0.13 -30.88 -19.62
N ASP A 392 -1.38 -31.06 -20.04
CA ASP A 392 -1.68 -31.63 -21.37
C ASP A 392 -1.22 -30.66 -22.49
N ARG A 393 -1.39 -29.33 -22.28
CA ARG A 393 -0.87 -28.30 -23.20
C ARG A 393 0.65 -28.33 -23.28
N ALA A 394 1.34 -28.47 -22.17
CA ALA A 394 2.80 -28.59 -22.15
C ALA A 394 3.26 -29.82 -22.92
N CYS A 395 2.61 -30.99 -22.74
CA CYS A 395 2.90 -32.21 -23.48
C CYS A 395 2.62 -32.05 -24.97
N GLN A 396 1.55 -31.39 -25.37
CA GLN A 396 1.29 -31.07 -26.77
C GLN A 396 2.42 -30.22 -27.36
N LEU A 397 2.89 -29.21 -26.65
CA LEU A 397 4.01 -28.36 -27.09
C LEU A 397 5.31 -29.15 -27.21
N VAL A 398 5.58 -30.13 -26.33
CA VAL A 398 6.73 -31.00 -26.42
C VAL A 398 6.72 -31.81 -27.75
N GLU A 399 5.56 -32.38 -28.12
CA GLU A 399 5.43 -33.13 -29.37
C GLU A 399 5.50 -32.21 -30.60
N GLU A 400 4.80 -31.06 -30.57
CA GLU A 400 4.79 -30.08 -31.66
C GLU A 400 6.21 -29.54 -31.97
N LEU A 401 7.01 -29.32 -30.93
CA LEU A 401 8.39 -28.84 -31.05
C LEU A 401 9.42 -29.95 -31.27
N GLY A 402 9.00 -31.22 -31.19
CA GLY A 402 9.91 -32.36 -31.29
C GLY A 402 10.95 -32.39 -30.15
N ALA A 403 10.61 -31.81 -28.99
CA ALA A 403 11.48 -31.71 -27.82
C ALA A 403 11.62 -33.03 -27.03
N GLY A 404 10.77 -34.03 -27.31
CA GLY A 404 10.77 -35.32 -26.65
C GLY A 404 9.60 -36.16 -27.09
N GLU A 405 9.46 -37.33 -26.48
CA GLU A 405 8.40 -38.31 -26.71
C GLU A 405 7.54 -38.41 -25.43
N VAL A 406 6.28 -38.04 -25.52
CA VAL A 406 5.36 -38.06 -24.38
C VAL A 406 4.88 -39.47 -24.10
N VAL A 407 4.93 -39.92 -22.85
CA VAL A 407 4.36 -41.21 -22.41
C VAL A 407 2.85 -41.06 -22.24
N GLY A 408 2.09 -42.08 -22.66
CA GLY A 408 0.62 -42.07 -22.61
C GLY A 408 0.06 -42.02 -21.18
N GLY A 409 -1.11 -41.44 -21.06
CA GLY A 409 -1.82 -41.27 -19.77
C GLY A 409 -1.30 -40.09 -18.93
N THR A 410 -1.99 -39.83 -17.85
CA THR A 410 -1.68 -38.78 -16.83
C THR A 410 -1.87 -39.40 -15.45
N VAL A 411 -0.88 -39.30 -14.56
CA VAL A 411 -1.13 -39.58 -13.15
C VAL A 411 -1.87 -38.37 -12.62
N ASP A 412 -3.10 -38.54 -12.17
CA ASP A 412 -3.98 -37.48 -11.73
C ASP A 412 -4.55 -37.81 -10.33
N VAL A 413 -3.95 -37.24 -9.30
CA VAL A 413 -4.41 -37.39 -7.91
C VAL A 413 -5.26 -36.20 -7.57
N TYR A 414 -6.58 -36.34 -7.65
CA TYR A 414 -7.55 -35.29 -7.35
C TYR A 414 -8.25 -35.57 -6.02
N GLY A 415 -7.59 -35.22 -4.90
CA GLY A 415 -8.05 -35.53 -3.54
C GLY A 415 -9.21 -34.67 -3.07
N LYS A 416 -9.27 -33.40 -3.50
CA LYS A 416 -10.34 -32.47 -3.11
C LYS A 416 -10.95 -31.82 -4.35
N VAL A 417 -11.96 -32.48 -4.89
CA VAL A 417 -12.64 -32.04 -6.12
C VAL A 417 -13.35 -30.72 -5.89
N LYS A 418 -13.09 -29.77 -6.81
CA LYS A 418 -13.76 -28.45 -6.84
C LYS A 418 -14.85 -28.47 -7.90
N GLU A 419 -16.08 -28.33 -7.45
CA GLU A 419 -17.26 -28.30 -8.32
C GLU A 419 -17.63 -26.85 -8.70
N PRO A 420 -18.26 -26.63 -9.87
CA PRO A 420 -18.83 -25.33 -10.23
C PRO A 420 -19.84 -24.85 -9.20
N VAL A 421 -19.83 -23.54 -8.93
CA VAL A 421 -20.77 -22.92 -7.98
C VAL A 421 -22.09 -22.62 -8.68
N ARG A 422 -23.22 -22.96 -8.04
CA ARG A 422 -24.56 -22.64 -8.51
C ARG A 422 -25.13 -21.47 -7.72
N VAL A 423 -25.46 -20.39 -8.41
CA VAL A 423 -25.94 -19.14 -7.82
C VAL A 423 -27.39 -18.90 -8.27
N PRO A 424 -28.34 -18.78 -7.35
CA PRO A 424 -29.72 -18.43 -7.72
C PRO A 424 -29.77 -17.11 -8.51
N PHE A 425 -30.45 -17.14 -9.65
CA PHE A 425 -30.59 -16.00 -10.55
C PHE A 425 -32.00 -15.39 -10.46
N ASP A 426 -32.03 -14.06 -10.31
CA ASP A 426 -33.25 -13.25 -10.24
C ASP A 426 -32.96 -11.88 -10.89
N ALA A 427 -33.43 -11.70 -12.12
CA ALA A 427 -33.22 -10.49 -12.90
C ALA A 427 -33.84 -9.23 -12.27
N ASP A 428 -35.02 -9.38 -11.64
CA ASP A 428 -35.68 -8.25 -10.97
C ASP A 428 -34.90 -7.78 -9.77
N LYS A 429 -34.34 -8.71 -9.02
CA LYS A 429 -33.47 -8.38 -7.88
C LYS A 429 -32.18 -7.72 -8.30
N ILE A 430 -31.53 -8.19 -9.36
CA ILE A 430 -30.32 -7.55 -9.93
C ILE A 430 -30.66 -6.12 -10.38
N ASN A 431 -31.74 -5.93 -11.13
CA ASN A 431 -32.19 -4.61 -11.54
C ASN A 431 -32.49 -3.68 -10.35
N SER A 432 -33.11 -4.23 -9.29
CA SER A 432 -33.35 -3.47 -8.06
C SER A 432 -32.07 -3.04 -7.35
N MET A 433 -31.03 -3.88 -7.38
CA MET A 433 -29.71 -3.55 -6.80
C MET A 433 -28.99 -2.47 -7.61
N LEU A 434 -29.05 -2.56 -8.94
CA LEU A 434 -28.33 -1.66 -9.85
C LEU A 434 -29.10 -0.38 -10.15
N GLY A 435 -30.41 -0.35 -9.92
CA GLY A 435 -31.28 0.75 -10.32
C GLY A 435 -31.52 0.80 -11.84
N THR A 436 -31.54 -0.37 -12.50
CA THR A 436 -31.64 -0.53 -13.95
C THR A 436 -32.94 -1.26 -14.35
N SER A 437 -33.13 -1.47 -15.66
CA SER A 437 -34.23 -2.24 -16.25
C SER A 437 -33.70 -3.12 -17.38
N ILE A 438 -32.61 -3.83 -17.16
CA ILE A 438 -31.94 -4.71 -18.12
C ILE A 438 -32.78 -5.98 -18.24
N SER A 439 -32.95 -6.51 -19.46
CA SER A 439 -33.70 -7.73 -19.68
C SER A 439 -32.95 -8.98 -19.19
N GLU A 440 -33.69 -10.04 -18.83
CA GLU A 440 -33.09 -11.33 -18.45
C GLU A 440 -32.21 -11.88 -19.56
N GLU A 441 -32.66 -11.81 -20.84
CA GLU A 441 -31.91 -12.27 -22.00
C GLU A 441 -30.56 -11.53 -22.15
N GLU A 442 -30.55 -10.23 -21.91
CA GLU A 442 -29.31 -9.43 -21.97
C GLU A 442 -28.34 -9.80 -20.85
N MET A 443 -28.82 -9.99 -19.60
CA MET A 443 -28.01 -10.43 -18.49
C MET A 443 -27.38 -11.81 -18.74
N LEU A 444 -28.20 -12.76 -19.24
CA LEU A 444 -27.72 -14.09 -19.62
C LEU A 444 -26.69 -14.04 -20.76
N GLY A 445 -26.87 -13.09 -21.69
CA GLY A 445 -25.89 -12.81 -22.75
C GLY A 445 -24.54 -12.35 -22.20
N TYR A 446 -24.51 -11.51 -21.16
CA TYR A 446 -23.28 -11.11 -20.49
C TYR A 446 -22.61 -12.30 -19.81
N PHE A 447 -23.35 -13.14 -19.11
CA PHE A 447 -22.84 -14.32 -18.43
C PHE A 447 -22.21 -15.32 -19.42
N ALA A 448 -22.87 -15.57 -20.54
CA ALA A 448 -22.36 -16.49 -21.57
C ALA A 448 -21.01 -16.07 -22.12
N LYS A 449 -20.75 -14.75 -22.31
CA LYS A 449 -19.48 -14.22 -22.80
C LYS A 449 -18.28 -14.58 -21.95
N ILE A 450 -18.49 -14.76 -20.65
CA ILE A 450 -17.44 -15.09 -19.67
C ILE A 450 -17.47 -16.55 -19.21
N GLY A 451 -18.24 -17.40 -19.92
CA GLY A 451 -18.28 -18.84 -19.69
C GLY A 451 -19.16 -19.27 -18.52
N LEU A 452 -20.11 -18.46 -18.07
CA LEU A 452 -21.14 -18.90 -17.13
C LEU A 452 -22.29 -19.57 -17.90
N GLU A 453 -22.82 -20.65 -17.36
CA GLU A 453 -23.96 -21.37 -17.91
C GLU A 453 -25.22 -21.05 -17.11
N TYR A 454 -26.39 -21.20 -17.73
CA TYR A 454 -27.68 -21.00 -17.07
C TYR A 454 -28.50 -22.28 -17.08
N ASP A 455 -28.92 -22.73 -15.90
CA ASP A 455 -29.86 -23.83 -15.71
C ASP A 455 -31.27 -23.25 -15.59
N GLU A 456 -32.02 -23.29 -16.70
CA GLU A 456 -33.38 -22.75 -16.78
C GLU A 456 -34.37 -23.47 -15.81
N ALA A 457 -34.16 -24.77 -15.61
CA ALA A 457 -35.04 -25.54 -14.73
C ALA A 457 -34.84 -25.20 -13.25
N ALA A 458 -33.60 -25.00 -12.83
CA ALA A 458 -33.25 -24.62 -11.47
C ALA A 458 -33.30 -23.09 -11.24
N LYS A 459 -33.32 -22.30 -12.29
CA LYS A 459 -33.10 -20.84 -12.27
C LYS A 459 -31.79 -20.46 -11.56
N GLU A 460 -30.74 -21.11 -11.93
CA GLU A 460 -29.41 -20.89 -11.37
C GLU A 460 -28.38 -20.60 -12.47
N VAL A 461 -27.47 -19.69 -12.19
CA VAL A 461 -26.25 -19.48 -12.98
C VAL A 461 -25.16 -20.37 -12.40
N ILE A 462 -24.52 -21.12 -13.28
CA ILE A 462 -23.42 -22.02 -12.95
C ILE A 462 -22.10 -21.30 -13.24
N ALA A 463 -21.39 -20.92 -12.20
CA ALA A 463 -20.09 -20.28 -12.30
C ALA A 463 -19.00 -21.36 -12.48
N PRO A 464 -18.14 -21.27 -13.52
CA PRO A 464 -17.03 -22.18 -13.69
C PRO A 464 -16.03 -22.07 -12.54
N THR A 465 -15.29 -23.13 -12.29
CA THR A 465 -14.40 -23.27 -11.12
C THR A 465 -13.27 -22.24 -11.07
N PHE A 466 -12.87 -21.67 -12.21
CA PHE A 466 -11.89 -20.58 -12.26
C PHE A 466 -12.43 -19.23 -11.77
N ARG A 467 -13.79 -19.07 -11.66
CA ARG A 467 -14.46 -17.88 -11.11
C ARG A 467 -14.89 -18.16 -9.67
N HIS A 468 -13.94 -18.28 -8.77
CA HIS A 468 -14.22 -18.56 -7.37
C HIS A 468 -14.73 -17.34 -6.56
N ASP A 469 -14.79 -16.19 -7.20
CA ASP A 469 -15.36 -14.94 -6.70
C ASP A 469 -16.91 -14.91 -6.83
N LEU A 470 -17.50 -15.77 -7.67
CA LEU A 470 -18.94 -15.80 -7.94
C LEU A 470 -19.66 -16.85 -7.08
N PHE A 471 -20.31 -16.43 -6.02
CA PHE A 471 -21.03 -17.35 -5.11
C PHE A 471 -22.37 -16.82 -4.59
N ARG A 472 -22.78 -15.62 -4.95
CA ARG A 472 -24.04 -14.98 -4.55
C ARG A 472 -24.56 -14.04 -5.63
N ILE A 473 -25.85 -13.67 -5.52
CA ILE A 473 -26.51 -12.80 -6.52
C ILE A 473 -25.86 -11.41 -6.65
N ALA A 474 -25.23 -10.90 -5.61
CA ALA A 474 -24.51 -9.62 -5.69
C ALA A 474 -23.31 -9.71 -6.64
N ASP A 475 -22.65 -10.86 -6.69
CA ASP A 475 -21.52 -11.08 -7.59
C ASP A 475 -22.02 -11.17 -9.05
N LEU A 476 -23.19 -11.78 -9.27
CA LEU A 476 -23.84 -11.76 -10.59
C LEU A 476 -24.28 -10.34 -11.01
N ALA A 477 -24.73 -9.53 -10.05
CA ALA A 477 -25.07 -8.13 -10.30
C ALA A 477 -23.83 -7.30 -10.70
N GLU A 478 -22.65 -7.58 -10.12
CA GLU A 478 -21.39 -6.98 -10.53
C GLU A 478 -21.05 -7.32 -11.99
N GLU A 479 -21.18 -8.59 -12.38
CA GLU A 479 -20.93 -9.01 -13.76
C GLU A 479 -21.88 -8.30 -14.75
N VAL A 480 -23.15 -8.15 -14.40
CA VAL A 480 -24.08 -7.38 -15.21
C VAL A 480 -23.68 -5.91 -15.28
N ALA A 481 -23.35 -5.29 -14.15
CA ALA A 481 -23.00 -3.87 -14.08
C ALA A 481 -21.78 -3.52 -14.92
N ARG A 482 -20.72 -4.35 -14.86
CA ARG A 482 -19.47 -4.05 -15.56
C ARG A 482 -19.59 -4.20 -17.09
N PHE A 483 -20.42 -5.13 -17.61
CA PHE A 483 -20.66 -5.25 -19.04
C PHE A 483 -21.77 -4.34 -19.56
N PHE A 484 -22.75 -4.01 -18.76
CA PHE A 484 -23.70 -2.94 -19.07
C PHE A 484 -23.00 -1.59 -19.13
N GLY A 485 -21.96 -1.41 -18.34
CA GLY A 485 -21.16 -0.18 -18.22
C GLY A 485 -21.68 0.69 -17.07
N TYR A 486 -20.81 0.99 -16.12
CA TYR A 486 -21.15 1.81 -14.96
C TYR A 486 -21.67 3.20 -15.33
N ASP A 487 -21.19 3.79 -16.44
CA ASP A 487 -21.62 5.09 -16.93
C ASP A 487 -23.07 5.08 -17.46
N ASN A 488 -23.61 3.91 -17.79
CA ASN A 488 -24.98 3.71 -18.22
C ASN A 488 -25.96 3.52 -17.04
N ILE A 489 -25.45 3.32 -15.82
CA ILE A 489 -26.28 3.19 -14.63
C ILE A 489 -26.76 4.57 -14.18
N PRO A 490 -28.08 4.81 -14.09
CA PRO A 490 -28.59 6.12 -13.74
C PRO A 490 -28.28 6.52 -12.31
N THR A 491 -27.89 7.76 -12.10
CA THR A 491 -27.70 8.31 -10.76
C THR A 491 -29.06 8.49 -10.09
N THR A 492 -29.23 7.88 -8.92
CA THR A 492 -30.46 8.00 -8.13
C THR A 492 -30.17 8.63 -6.75
N LEU A 493 -31.17 9.30 -6.18
CA LEU A 493 -31.09 9.74 -4.80
C LEU A 493 -31.28 8.55 -3.85
N PRO A 494 -30.50 8.49 -2.75
CA PRO A 494 -30.72 7.47 -1.74
C PRO A 494 -32.11 7.59 -1.13
N LYS A 495 -32.80 6.47 -0.95
CA LYS A 495 -34.10 6.37 -0.29
C LYS A 495 -33.94 5.69 1.07
N GLY A 496 -34.50 6.29 2.10
CA GLY A 496 -34.47 5.74 3.45
C GLY A 496 -35.41 6.50 4.37
N GLU A 497 -35.74 5.89 5.48
CA GLU A 497 -36.47 6.60 6.53
C GLU A 497 -35.57 7.69 7.11
N ALA A 498 -36.14 8.89 7.25
CA ALA A 498 -35.43 9.98 7.90
C ALA A 498 -35.33 9.67 9.40
N THR A 499 -34.12 9.60 9.89
CA THR A 499 -33.84 9.45 11.32
C THR A 499 -33.24 10.73 11.88
N THR A 500 -33.56 11.04 13.16
CA THR A 500 -32.91 12.16 13.85
C THR A 500 -31.48 11.75 14.19
N GLY A 501 -30.53 12.25 13.42
CA GLY A 501 -29.10 12.08 13.69
C GLY A 501 -28.71 12.80 14.98
N LYS A 502 -27.96 12.15 15.84
CA LYS A 502 -27.34 12.74 17.03
C LYS A 502 -25.87 12.37 17.07
N LEU A 503 -25.04 13.33 17.39
CA LEU A 503 -23.69 13.01 17.85
C LEU A 503 -23.76 12.39 19.25
N PRO A 504 -23.01 11.30 19.52
CA PRO A 504 -22.79 10.83 20.89
C PRO A 504 -22.26 11.97 21.76
N PHE A 505 -22.60 11.96 23.05
CA PHE A 505 -22.23 13.03 23.97
C PHE A 505 -20.72 13.31 23.97
N LYS A 506 -19.90 12.25 23.96
CA LYS A 506 -18.43 12.33 23.84
C LYS A 506 -18.01 13.16 22.62
N LEU A 507 -18.50 12.83 21.44
CA LEU A 507 -18.12 13.52 20.19
C LEU A 507 -18.58 14.99 20.20
N ARG A 508 -19.73 15.28 20.83
CA ARG A 508 -20.19 16.65 20.99
C ARG A 508 -19.28 17.48 21.88
N ILE A 509 -18.71 16.88 22.95
CA ILE A 509 -17.72 17.56 23.80
C ILE A 509 -16.40 17.78 23.02
N GLU A 510 -15.98 16.80 22.24
CA GLU A 510 -14.79 16.91 21.38
C GLU A 510 -14.96 18.03 20.32
N ASP A 511 -16.16 18.17 19.75
CA ASP A 511 -16.44 19.26 18.80
C ASP A 511 -16.41 20.63 19.50
N VAL A 512 -16.97 20.75 20.71
CA VAL A 512 -16.87 21.99 21.50
C VAL A 512 -15.40 22.31 21.82
N ALA A 513 -14.57 21.33 22.11
CA ALA A 513 -13.14 21.57 22.34
C ALA A 513 -12.44 22.15 21.09
N LYS A 514 -12.76 21.65 19.90
CA LYS A 514 -12.27 22.20 18.63
C LYS A 514 -12.76 23.63 18.41
N GLU A 515 -14.08 23.84 18.53
CA GLU A 515 -14.70 25.16 18.36
C GLU A 515 -14.08 26.22 19.27
N ILE A 516 -13.86 25.90 20.55
CA ILE A 516 -13.25 26.83 21.50
C ILE A 516 -11.78 27.10 21.16
N ALA A 517 -11.00 26.07 20.82
CA ALA A 517 -9.62 26.27 20.38
C ALA A 517 -9.55 27.20 19.15
N GLU A 518 -10.38 26.98 18.16
CA GLU A 518 -10.45 27.83 16.95
C GLU A 518 -10.89 29.25 17.29
N PHE A 519 -11.89 29.41 18.15
CA PHE A 519 -12.36 30.70 18.61
C PHE A 519 -11.28 31.51 19.35
N CYS A 520 -10.41 30.79 20.07
CA CYS A 520 -9.25 31.37 20.76
C CYS A 520 -8.03 31.55 19.86
N GLY A 521 -8.18 31.33 18.55
CA GLY A 521 -7.14 31.58 17.55
C GLY A 521 -6.13 30.42 17.37
N PHE A 522 -6.47 29.20 17.78
CA PHE A 522 -5.65 28.01 17.56
C PHE A 522 -6.02 27.35 16.24
N SER A 523 -5.01 26.78 15.58
CA SER A 523 -5.16 25.94 14.40
C SER A 523 -5.02 24.47 14.78
N GLN A 524 -5.80 23.58 14.14
CA GLN A 524 -5.70 22.15 14.38
C GLN A 524 -4.41 21.58 13.80
N GLY A 525 -3.70 20.80 14.60
CA GLY A 525 -2.62 19.92 14.18
C GLY A 525 -3.02 18.46 14.33
N MET A 526 -2.48 17.61 13.48
CA MET A 526 -2.58 16.17 13.60
C MET A 526 -1.18 15.60 13.51
N THR A 527 -0.74 14.92 14.55
CA THR A 527 0.60 14.36 14.62
C THR A 527 0.55 12.83 14.64
N TYR A 528 1.65 12.19 14.29
CA TYR A 528 1.71 10.73 14.31
C TYR A 528 1.56 10.16 15.72
N SER A 529 0.88 9.03 15.83
CA SER A 529 0.78 8.25 17.06
C SER A 529 2.01 7.40 17.35
N PHE A 530 2.93 7.31 16.37
CA PHE A 530 4.21 6.60 16.49
C PHE A 530 5.32 7.58 16.81
N GLU A 531 6.22 7.20 17.69
CA GLU A 531 7.35 8.04 18.06
C GLU A 531 8.59 7.21 18.43
N SER A 532 9.72 7.90 18.61
CA SER A 532 10.96 7.30 19.08
C SER A 532 10.97 7.16 20.59
N PRO A 533 11.51 6.07 21.18
CA PRO A 533 11.77 5.99 22.62
C PRO A 533 12.64 7.13 23.17
N LYS A 534 13.43 7.78 22.33
CA LYS A 534 14.27 8.95 22.70
C LYS A 534 13.48 10.19 23.08
N VAL A 535 12.17 10.23 22.76
CA VAL A 535 11.27 11.32 23.12
C VAL A 535 11.19 11.54 24.62
N PHE A 536 11.23 10.49 25.40
CA PHE A 536 11.16 10.57 26.87
C PHE A 536 12.37 11.30 27.46
N ASP A 537 13.56 11.14 26.89
CA ASP A 537 14.76 11.89 27.28
C ASP A 537 14.66 13.36 26.87
N LYS A 538 14.17 13.66 25.66
CA LYS A 538 13.92 15.04 25.20
C LYS A 538 12.96 15.77 26.12
N LEU A 539 11.95 15.08 26.64
CA LEU A 539 10.95 15.61 27.58
C LEU A 539 11.41 15.53 29.05
N ARG A 540 12.62 15.10 29.34
CA ARG A 540 13.19 14.92 30.68
C ARG A 540 12.36 14.00 31.58
N ILE A 541 11.62 13.07 30.99
CA ILE A 541 10.80 12.10 31.73
C ILE A 541 11.73 11.11 32.46
N PRO A 542 11.59 10.94 33.80
CA PRO A 542 12.41 10.02 34.57
C PRO A 542 12.42 8.59 34.04
N ALA A 543 13.51 7.87 34.25
CA ALA A 543 13.69 6.51 33.72
C ALA A 543 12.67 5.49 34.29
N ASP A 544 12.18 5.73 35.49
CA ASP A 544 11.20 4.93 36.21
C ASP A 544 9.74 5.36 36.00
N SER A 545 9.53 6.33 35.10
CA SER A 545 8.18 6.82 34.82
C SER A 545 7.36 5.82 34.02
N LYS A 546 6.10 5.62 34.40
CA LYS A 546 5.13 4.80 33.63
C LYS A 546 4.91 5.27 32.21
N LEU A 547 5.19 6.56 31.91
CA LEU A 547 5.10 7.06 30.54
C LEU A 547 6.12 6.41 29.61
N ARG A 548 7.15 5.74 30.12
CA ARG A 548 8.12 4.97 29.35
C ARG A 548 7.70 3.52 29.08
N GLU A 549 6.62 3.08 29.68
CA GLU A 549 6.00 1.79 29.37
C GLU A 549 5.18 1.97 28.09
N THR A 550 5.70 1.48 26.97
CA THR A 550 5.13 1.73 25.63
C THR A 550 4.69 0.44 24.94
N VAL A 551 3.78 0.56 24.00
CA VAL A 551 3.49 -0.49 23.02
C VAL A 551 4.52 -0.39 21.90
N GLU A 552 5.31 -1.44 21.71
CA GLU A 552 6.30 -1.53 20.63
C GLU A 552 5.65 -1.97 19.32
N ILE A 553 6.06 -1.36 18.20
CA ILE A 553 5.61 -1.73 16.87
C ILE A 553 6.47 -2.88 16.35
N MET A 554 5.84 -3.96 15.91
CA MET A 554 6.51 -5.20 15.49
C MET A 554 7.35 -5.01 14.21
N ASN A 555 6.91 -4.12 13.29
CA ASN A 555 7.56 -3.83 12.01
C ASN A 555 7.65 -2.31 11.76
N PRO A 556 8.39 -1.55 12.59
CA PRO A 556 8.42 -0.11 12.50
C PRO A 556 9.10 0.37 11.22
N LEU A 557 8.74 1.58 10.77
CA LEU A 557 9.43 2.26 9.65
C LEU A 557 10.87 2.69 9.99
N GLY A 558 11.27 2.55 11.24
CA GLY A 558 12.57 2.90 11.79
C GLY A 558 12.45 3.20 13.27
N GLU A 559 13.59 3.46 13.96
CA GLU A 559 13.61 3.75 15.40
C GLU A 559 12.73 4.97 15.77
N ASP A 560 12.65 5.96 14.88
CA ASP A 560 11.88 7.17 15.10
C ASP A 560 10.35 6.95 15.14
N TYR A 561 9.88 5.76 14.76
CA TYR A 561 8.45 5.37 14.72
C TYR A 561 8.22 4.01 15.33
N SER A 562 9.01 3.65 16.36
CA SER A 562 9.06 2.28 16.88
C SER A 562 8.12 2.00 18.06
N VAL A 563 7.57 3.05 18.69
CA VAL A 563 6.64 2.91 19.81
C VAL A 563 5.39 3.76 19.64
N MET A 564 4.30 3.33 20.27
CA MET A 564 3.09 4.16 20.36
C MET A 564 3.28 5.23 21.45
N ARG A 565 2.82 6.46 21.17
CA ARG A 565 2.91 7.60 22.09
C ARG A 565 2.12 7.39 23.38
N THR A 566 2.72 7.71 24.51
CA THR A 566 2.07 7.75 25.84
C THR A 566 1.78 9.18 26.30
N THR A 567 2.16 10.18 25.52
CA THR A 567 1.84 11.60 25.69
C THR A 567 1.77 12.27 24.32
N SER A 568 0.91 13.24 24.15
CA SER A 568 0.76 14.03 22.92
C SER A 568 1.79 15.17 22.79
N LEU A 569 2.58 15.44 23.84
CA LEU A 569 3.48 16.60 23.92
C LEU A 569 4.57 16.60 22.85
N ASN A 570 5.17 15.45 22.53
CA ASN A 570 6.25 15.40 21.54
C ASN A 570 5.76 15.90 20.17
N GLY A 571 4.61 15.43 19.72
CA GLY A 571 4.00 15.87 18.46
C GLY A 571 3.73 17.38 18.46
N MET A 572 3.15 17.89 19.55
CA MET A 572 2.87 19.32 19.71
C MET A 572 4.15 20.16 19.71
N LEU A 573 5.15 19.82 20.51
CA LEU A 573 6.42 20.56 20.57
C LEU A 573 7.19 20.49 19.23
N THR A 574 7.16 19.37 18.55
CA THR A 574 7.75 19.22 17.20
C THR A 574 7.05 20.14 16.19
N SER A 575 5.73 20.24 16.27
CA SER A 575 4.94 21.13 15.41
C SER A 575 5.22 22.61 15.69
N LEU A 576 5.31 23.00 16.96
CA LEU A 576 5.73 24.34 17.35
C LEU A 576 7.16 24.66 16.87
N ALA A 577 8.11 23.74 17.06
CA ALA A 577 9.48 23.87 16.59
C ALA A 577 9.59 24.02 15.07
N THR A 578 8.79 23.25 14.33
CA THR A 578 8.72 23.36 12.87
C THR A 578 8.28 24.74 12.41
N ASN A 579 7.25 25.30 13.09
CA ASN A 579 6.77 26.65 12.82
C ASN A 579 7.79 27.72 13.22
N TYR A 580 8.44 27.55 14.37
CA TYR A 580 9.49 28.44 14.83
C TYR A 580 10.66 28.52 13.83
N ASN A 581 11.13 27.36 13.36
CA ASN A 581 12.20 27.28 12.36
C ASN A 581 11.80 27.91 11.01
N ARG A 582 10.50 27.93 10.69
CA ARG A 582 9.94 28.65 9.54
C ARG A 582 9.71 30.13 9.79
N ARG A 583 10.13 30.66 10.96
CA ARG A 583 10.05 32.06 11.36
C ARG A 583 8.60 32.59 11.50
N ASN A 584 7.65 31.73 11.78
CA ASN A 584 6.31 32.14 12.20
C ASN A 584 6.42 32.76 13.60
N LYS A 585 5.94 34.01 13.79
CA LYS A 585 6.16 34.75 15.03
C LYS A 585 5.20 34.34 16.16
N ASN A 586 3.94 34.21 15.84
CA ASN A 586 2.87 33.88 16.80
C ASN A 586 2.21 32.59 16.33
N VAL A 587 2.27 31.54 17.14
CA VAL A 587 1.74 30.21 16.76
C VAL A 587 0.90 29.67 17.91
N ARG A 588 -0.29 29.21 17.56
CA ARG A 588 -1.25 28.56 18.47
C ARG A 588 -1.77 27.31 17.77
N LEU A 589 -1.49 26.14 18.32
CA LEU A 589 -1.89 24.84 17.77
C LEU A 589 -2.66 24.04 18.81
N TYR A 590 -3.62 23.28 18.34
CA TYR A 590 -4.30 22.27 19.18
C TYR A 590 -4.36 20.92 18.46
N GLU A 591 -4.45 19.86 19.26
CA GLU A 591 -4.68 18.50 18.80
C GLU A 591 -5.65 17.76 19.73
N LEU A 592 -6.62 17.07 19.15
CA LEU A 592 -7.37 16.01 19.81
C LEU A 592 -6.82 14.69 19.30
N GLY A 593 -6.08 13.97 20.12
CA GLY A 593 -5.38 12.76 19.73
C GLY A 593 -5.28 11.72 20.83
N ASN A 594 -5.36 10.44 20.45
CA ASN A 594 -5.21 9.36 21.41
C ASN A 594 -3.75 9.17 21.83
N ILE A 595 -3.57 8.81 23.08
CA ILE A 595 -2.38 8.18 23.63
C ILE A 595 -2.68 6.72 23.93
N TYR A 596 -1.65 5.90 24.05
CA TYR A 596 -1.78 4.43 24.13
C TYR A 596 -1.02 3.92 25.35
N LEU A 597 -1.75 3.50 26.38
CA LEU A 597 -1.19 3.07 27.65
C LEU A 597 -1.29 1.54 27.75
N PRO A 598 -0.18 0.80 27.75
CA PRO A 598 -0.24 -0.65 27.90
C PRO A 598 -0.76 -0.99 29.31
N LYS A 599 -1.66 -1.96 29.39
CA LYS A 599 -2.18 -2.44 30.69
C LYS A 599 -1.18 -3.32 31.41
N GLN A 600 -0.33 -3.99 30.62
CA GLN A 600 0.79 -4.80 31.10
C GLN A 600 1.89 -4.94 30.05
N LEU A 601 3.09 -5.27 30.47
CA LEU A 601 4.23 -5.62 29.63
C LEU A 601 4.72 -7.03 29.97
N PRO A 602 4.99 -7.90 28.99
CA PRO A 602 4.79 -7.69 27.55
C PRO A 602 3.30 -7.54 27.21
N VAL A 603 3.02 -6.83 26.11
CA VAL A 603 1.64 -6.55 25.66
C VAL A 603 0.97 -7.85 25.22
N THR A 604 -0.14 -8.23 25.85
CA THR A 604 -0.95 -9.43 25.53
C THR A 604 -2.41 -9.09 25.19
N GLU A 605 -2.84 -7.85 25.44
CA GLU A 605 -4.16 -7.34 25.13
C GLU A 605 -4.06 -5.90 24.63
N LEU A 606 -5.13 -5.38 24.02
CA LEU A 606 -5.15 -4.01 23.51
C LEU A 606 -4.88 -3.00 24.63
N PRO A 607 -4.06 -1.96 24.35
CA PRO A 607 -3.78 -0.90 25.30
C PRO A 607 -5.03 -0.07 25.62
N GLU A 608 -4.98 0.70 26.67
CA GLU A 608 -5.95 1.74 26.92
C GLU A 608 -5.68 2.92 25.99
N GLU A 609 -6.68 3.27 25.17
CA GLU A 609 -6.65 4.44 24.30
C GLU A 609 -7.35 5.62 25.00
N ARG A 610 -6.59 6.67 25.27
CA ARG A 610 -7.10 7.85 25.96
C ARG A 610 -6.98 9.09 25.09
N MET A 611 -8.08 9.77 24.83
CA MET A 611 -8.09 11.01 24.09
C MET A 611 -7.53 12.15 24.95
N GLN A 612 -6.52 12.85 24.44
CA GLN A 612 -6.02 14.08 25.01
C GLN A 612 -6.39 15.28 24.13
N PHE A 613 -6.84 16.35 24.77
CA PHE A 613 -6.95 17.67 24.15
C PHE A 613 -5.70 18.47 24.52
N THR A 614 -4.82 18.65 23.56
CA THR A 614 -3.52 19.28 23.74
C THR A 614 -3.46 20.61 23.03
N LEU A 615 -3.08 21.64 23.76
CA LEU A 615 -2.89 23.00 23.28
C LEU A 615 -1.41 23.37 23.38
N GLY A 616 -0.90 24.10 22.41
CA GLY A 616 0.48 24.59 22.41
C GLY A 616 0.58 25.96 21.75
N MET A 617 1.37 26.87 22.31
CA MET A 617 1.58 28.20 21.72
C MET A 617 2.94 28.80 22.10
N TYR A 618 3.39 29.75 21.27
CA TYR A 618 4.47 30.68 21.56
C TYR A 618 4.18 32.04 20.89
N GLY A 619 4.88 33.08 21.31
CA GLY A 619 4.80 34.42 20.74
C GLY A 619 3.99 35.39 21.64
N ASP A 620 2.78 35.76 21.22
CA ASP A 620 1.92 36.79 21.82
C ASP A 620 1.09 36.36 23.06
N GLY A 621 1.34 35.14 23.57
CA GLY A 621 0.60 34.61 24.71
C GLY A 621 1.51 34.25 25.88
N ASP A 622 0.90 34.04 27.04
CA ASP A 622 1.55 33.65 28.28
C ASP A 622 0.78 32.53 29.02
N PHE A 623 1.21 32.23 30.24
CA PHE A 623 0.53 31.23 31.07
C PHE A 623 -0.97 31.54 31.27
N PHE A 624 -1.33 32.79 31.49
CA PHE A 624 -2.72 33.18 31.73
C PHE A 624 -3.54 33.15 30.44
N SER A 625 -2.94 33.43 29.30
CA SER A 625 -3.59 33.24 28.01
C SER A 625 -3.97 31.78 27.78
N MET A 626 -3.06 30.84 28.08
CA MET A 626 -3.35 29.40 27.99
C MET A 626 -4.40 28.96 29.01
N LYS A 627 -4.31 29.47 30.24
CA LYS A 627 -5.30 29.23 31.32
C LYS A 627 -6.70 29.68 30.89
N GLY A 628 -6.83 30.87 30.31
CA GLY A 628 -8.09 31.41 29.82
C GLY A 628 -8.76 30.54 28.74
N VAL A 629 -7.99 29.89 27.87
CA VAL A 629 -8.54 28.94 26.88
C VAL A 629 -9.13 27.71 27.56
N VAL A 630 -8.46 27.18 28.59
CA VAL A 630 -8.96 26.05 29.38
C VAL A 630 -10.24 26.42 30.11
N GLU A 631 -10.28 27.60 30.72
CA GLU A 631 -11.47 28.15 31.45
C GLU A 631 -12.63 28.31 30.49
N GLU A 632 -12.42 28.88 29.30
CA GLU A 632 -13.47 29.07 28.30
C GLU A 632 -14.02 27.69 27.83
N PHE A 633 -13.15 26.70 27.66
CA PHE A 633 -13.59 25.33 27.32
C PHE A 633 -14.47 24.74 28.43
N PHE A 634 -14.04 24.85 29.70
CA PHE A 634 -14.82 24.37 30.85
C PHE A 634 -16.17 25.10 30.99
N GLU A 635 -16.19 26.40 30.80
CA GLU A 635 -17.43 27.19 30.82
C GLU A 635 -18.42 26.67 29.74
N LYS A 636 -17.96 26.42 28.53
CA LYS A 636 -18.82 25.95 27.42
C LYS A 636 -19.39 24.55 27.63
N ILE A 637 -18.63 23.68 28.28
CA ILE A 637 -19.11 22.32 28.60
C ILE A 637 -19.80 22.24 29.98
N GLY A 638 -20.05 23.37 30.64
CA GLY A 638 -20.77 23.43 31.90
C GLY A 638 -19.96 23.03 33.15
N MET A 639 -18.64 23.05 33.02
CA MET A 639 -17.71 22.77 34.10
C MET A 639 -17.15 24.10 34.64
N HIS A 640 -17.93 24.80 35.43
CA HIS A 640 -17.51 25.99 36.15
C HIS A 640 -17.77 25.82 37.65
N GLU A 641 -17.25 26.68 38.49
CA GLU A 641 -17.42 26.72 39.96
C GLU A 641 -16.57 25.71 40.78
N LYS A 642 -16.03 24.61 40.19
CA LYS A 642 -15.25 23.59 40.92
C LYS A 642 -13.82 23.41 40.40
N GLU A 643 -13.43 24.22 39.44
CA GLU A 643 -12.08 24.17 38.92
C GLU A 643 -11.12 24.86 39.87
N THR A 644 -9.97 24.24 40.06
CA THR A 644 -8.86 24.78 40.83
C THR A 644 -7.52 24.44 40.16
N TYR A 645 -6.48 25.16 40.49
CA TYR A 645 -5.16 24.99 39.93
C TYR A 645 -4.14 24.70 41.04
N ASP A 646 -3.53 23.50 41.00
CA ASP A 646 -2.49 23.13 41.96
C ASP A 646 -1.10 23.41 41.34
N PRO A 647 -0.33 24.36 41.90
CA PRO A 647 0.99 24.71 41.35
C PRO A 647 2.04 23.62 41.49
N ASN A 648 1.78 22.58 42.30
CA ASN A 648 2.69 21.48 42.53
C ASN A 648 2.51 20.33 41.50
N ALA A 649 2.40 20.66 40.22
CA ALA A 649 2.19 19.66 39.19
C ALA A 649 3.36 18.67 38.99
N GLY A 650 4.58 19.10 39.31
CA GLY A 650 5.77 18.24 39.31
C GLY A 650 6.13 17.65 37.93
N LYS A 651 5.73 18.33 36.86
CA LYS A 651 6.00 17.86 35.47
C LYS A 651 7.42 18.24 35.06
N PRO A 652 8.32 17.27 34.75
CA PRO A 652 9.73 17.56 34.47
C PRO A 652 9.94 18.31 33.17
N TYR A 653 8.99 18.26 32.24
CA TYR A 653 8.99 18.95 30.96
C TYR A 653 8.41 20.37 31.03
N LEU A 654 7.93 20.80 32.18
CA LEU A 654 7.42 22.16 32.42
C LEU A 654 8.35 22.94 33.37
N HIS A 655 8.29 24.27 33.26
CA HIS A 655 9.07 25.17 34.10
C HIS A 655 8.60 25.04 35.58
N PRO A 656 9.51 24.80 36.55
CA PRO A 656 9.13 24.44 37.90
C PRO A 656 8.30 25.48 38.63
N GLY A 657 8.45 26.76 38.32
CA GLY A 657 7.68 27.87 38.91
C GLY A 657 6.52 28.37 38.08
N ARG A 658 6.24 27.76 36.88
CA ARG A 658 5.17 28.21 35.97
C ARG A 658 4.44 27.00 35.39
N GLN A 659 3.85 26.19 36.28
CA GLN A 659 3.08 25.00 35.95
C GLN A 659 1.97 24.80 36.96
N ALA A 660 0.91 24.16 36.57
CA ALA A 660 -0.16 23.72 37.45
C ALA A 660 -0.84 22.43 36.96
N ASN A 661 -1.29 21.60 37.89
CA ASN A 661 -2.33 20.61 37.57
C ASN A 661 -3.67 21.36 37.47
N ILE A 662 -4.47 20.99 36.51
CA ILE A 662 -5.85 21.43 36.36
C ILE A 662 -6.71 20.44 37.14
N MET A 663 -7.38 20.94 38.16
CA MET A 663 -8.20 20.13 39.03
C MET A 663 -9.67 20.43 38.83
N TYR A 664 -10.52 19.45 38.86
CA TYR A 664 -11.96 19.60 38.91
C TYR A 664 -12.55 18.69 39.97
N ASP A 665 -13.35 19.24 40.89
CA ASP A 665 -13.92 18.50 42.01
C ASP A 665 -12.88 17.66 42.79
N GLY A 666 -11.68 18.22 42.99
CA GLY A 666 -10.55 17.58 43.68
C GLY A 666 -9.79 16.52 42.88
N LYS A 667 -10.11 16.28 41.61
CA LYS A 667 -9.40 15.33 40.74
C LYS A 667 -8.57 16.07 39.69
N VAL A 668 -7.42 15.50 39.33
CA VAL A 668 -6.59 16.00 38.24
C VAL A 668 -7.25 15.62 36.91
N VAL A 669 -7.60 16.61 36.10
CA VAL A 669 -8.18 16.43 34.74
C VAL A 669 -7.25 16.87 33.64
N GLY A 670 -6.10 17.43 33.98
CA GLY A 670 -5.09 17.86 33.04
C GLY A 670 -3.96 18.62 33.73
N TYR A 671 -3.13 19.27 32.93
CA TYR A 671 -2.07 20.17 33.40
C TYR A 671 -1.78 21.24 32.36
N LEU A 672 -1.19 22.36 32.78
CA LEU A 672 -0.70 23.42 31.92
C LEU A 672 0.57 24.06 32.47
N GLY A 673 1.31 24.71 31.61
CA GLY A 673 2.50 25.44 32.03
C GLY A 673 3.37 25.93 30.88
N GLU A 674 4.39 26.71 31.29
CA GLU A 674 5.51 27.06 30.39
C GLU A 674 6.37 25.81 30.19
N VAL A 675 6.77 25.56 28.95
CA VAL A 675 7.70 24.47 28.62
C VAL A 675 9.04 24.74 29.32
N HIS A 676 9.65 23.71 29.91
CA HIS A 676 10.95 23.83 30.54
C HIS A 676 11.99 24.36 29.54
N PRO A 677 12.83 25.35 29.88
CA PRO A 677 13.80 25.93 28.96
C PRO A 677 14.71 24.91 28.27
N GLU A 678 15.24 23.93 29.04
CA GLU A 678 16.06 22.86 28.46
C GLU A 678 15.27 21.97 27.48
N VAL A 679 13.97 21.76 27.69
CA VAL A 679 13.09 21.04 26.75
C VAL A 679 12.88 21.88 25.49
N ALA A 680 12.56 23.18 25.66
CA ALA A 680 12.41 24.10 24.53
C ALA A 680 13.68 24.15 23.67
N ASP A 681 14.85 24.24 24.29
CA ASP A 681 16.16 24.19 23.61
C ASP A 681 16.37 22.88 22.86
N THR A 682 16.01 21.74 23.46
CA THR A 682 16.13 20.42 22.83
C THR A 682 15.27 20.29 21.55
N TYR A 683 14.11 20.95 21.54
CA TYR A 683 13.25 21.03 20.34
C TYR A 683 13.66 22.15 19.38
N GLY A 684 14.56 23.05 19.78
CA GLY A 684 14.99 24.20 18.98
C GLY A 684 13.99 25.36 18.99
N ILE A 685 13.21 25.52 20.07
CA ILE A 685 12.28 26.64 20.27
C ILE A 685 13.01 27.68 21.10
N GLY A 686 13.43 28.79 20.49
CA GLY A 686 14.19 29.89 21.16
C GLY A 686 13.34 30.89 21.91
N GLU A 687 12.03 30.68 22.04
CA GLU A 687 11.08 31.54 22.76
C GLU A 687 10.33 30.75 23.85
N ARG A 688 9.68 31.47 24.76
CA ARG A 688 8.83 30.82 25.74
C ARG A 688 7.63 30.18 25.06
N ALA A 689 7.44 28.90 25.28
CA ALA A 689 6.30 28.14 24.80
C ALA A 689 5.42 27.68 25.98
N TYR A 690 4.14 27.67 25.76
CA TYR A 690 3.14 27.25 26.76
C TYR A 690 2.33 26.10 26.21
N VAL A 691 2.03 25.14 27.07
CA VAL A 691 1.22 23.97 26.69
C VAL A 691 0.14 23.71 27.74
N ALA A 692 -0.98 23.16 27.31
CA ALA A 692 -1.98 22.54 28.17
C ALA A 692 -2.35 21.17 27.60
N VAL A 693 -2.52 20.19 28.48
CA VAL A 693 -2.96 18.84 28.14
C VAL A 693 -4.12 18.46 29.03
N LEU A 694 -5.26 18.22 28.41
CA LEU A 694 -6.51 17.87 29.09
C LEU A 694 -6.84 16.42 28.77
N ASP A 695 -7.16 15.62 29.80
CA ASP A 695 -7.56 14.23 29.69
C ASP A 695 -9.09 14.16 29.46
N MET A 696 -9.51 13.96 28.24
CA MET A 696 -10.92 14.00 27.87
C MET A 696 -11.76 12.93 28.60
N PRO A 697 -11.30 11.69 28.80
CA PRO A 697 -12.01 10.71 29.63
C PRO A 697 -12.29 11.15 31.06
N GLU A 698 -11.41 11.95 31.66
CA GLU A 698 -11.63 12.49 33.01
C GLU A 698 -12.58 13.69 33.03
N ILE A 699 -12.71 14.41 31.91
CA ILE A 699 -13.52 15.62 31.76
C ILE A 699 -14.97 15.31 31.40
N ILE A 700 -15.19 14.42 30.42
CA ILE A 700 -16.50 14.13 29.85
C ILE A 700 -17.58 13.78 30.90
N PRO A 701 -17.28 13.03 31.99
CA PRO A 701 -18.26 12.71 33.01
C PRO A 701 -18.83 13.91 33.79
N TYR A 702 -18.09 15.01 33.82
CA TYR A 702 -18.51 16.24 34.51
C TYR A 702 -19.19 17.25 33.59
N ALA A 703 -19.04 17.05 32.25
CA ALA A 703 -19.59 17.97 31.27
C ALA A 703 -21.11 17.92 31.22
N THR A 704 -21.74 19.10 31.02
CA THR A 704 -23.19 19.22 30.84
C THR A 704 -23.54 20.40 29.94
N PHE A 705 -24.57 20.22 29.13
CA PHE A 705 -25.18 21.32 28.36
C PHE A 705 -26.46 21.83 28.98
N ASP A 706 -26.86 21.31 30.13
CA ASP A 706 -27.99 21.83 30.89
C ASP A 706 -27.67 23.21 31.46
N ARG A 707 -28.46 24.20 31.09
CA ARG A 707 -28.36 25.57 31.56
C ARG A 707 -29.63 25.95 32.29
N LYS A 708 -29.48 26.48 33.49
CA LYS A 708 -30.61 26.98 34.28
C LYS A 708 -30.67 28.49 34.18
N TYR A 709 -31.79 29.00 33.76
CA TYR A 709 -32.02 30.46 33.78
C TYR A 709 -32.10 30.98 35.21
N THR A 710 -31.29 31.98 35.52
CA THR A 710 -31.38 32.74 36.75
C THR A 710 -31.97 34.12 36.42
N GLY A 711 -33.06 34.48 37.07
CA GLY A 711 -33.76 35.76 36.86
C GLY A 711 -32.85 36.95 37.16
N ILE A 712 -33.05 38.05 36.44
CA ILE A 712 -32.34 39.32 36.72
C ILE A 712 -32.65 39.76 38.13
N ALA A 713 -31.59 40.15 38.83
CA ALA A 713 -31.71 40.64 40.21
C ALA A 713 -32.61 41.90 40.34
N LYS A 714 -33.49 41.86 41.27
CA LYS A 714 -34.46 42.97 41.49
C LYS A 714 -33.89 44.13 42.35
N TYR A 715 -32.87 43.81 43.15
CA TYR A 715 -32.28 44.75 44.07
C TYR A 715 -30.87 45.14 43.67
N PRO A 716 -30.42 46.41 43.98
CA PRO A 716 -29.08 46.84 43.56
C PRO A 716 -28.00 46.09 44.31
N ALA A 717 -26.87 45.94 43.68
CA ALA A 717 -25.63 45.41 44.28
C ALA A 717 -24.92 46.55 45.05
N VAL A 718 -24.08 46.10 46.00
CA VAL A 718 -23.15 46.99 46.71
C VAL A 718 -21.74 46.45 46.44
N THR A 719 -20.91 47.27 45.84
CA THR A 719 -19.52 46.88 45.51
C THR A 719 -18.54 47.44 46.52
N ARG A 720 -17.54 46.67 46.90
CA ARG A 720 -16.42 47.09 47.76
C ARG A 720 -15.12 46.69 47.14
N ASP A 721 -14.25 47.67 46.91
CA ASP A 721 -12.90 47.43 46.41
C ASP A 721 -11.93 47.34 47.57
N ILE A 722 -11.04 46.35 47.52
CA ILE A 722 -9.95 46.21 48.49
C ILE A 722 -8.62 46.12 47.74
N SER A 723 -7.64 46.84 48.26
CA SER A 723 -6.28 46.71 47.79
C SER A 723 -5.42 46.21 48.93
N MET A 724 -4.58 45.23 48.68
CA MET A 724 -3.86 44.48 49.69
C MET A 724 -2.38 44.35 49.35
N VAL A 725 -1.56 44.35 50.40
CA VAL A 725 -0.14 43.93 50.28
C VAL A 725 -0.03 42.49 50.76
N VAL A 726 0.30 41.63 49.86
CA VAL A 726 0.25 40.16 49.99
C VAL A 726 1.65 39.57 49.90
N PRO A 727 2.09 38.68 50.78
CA PRO A 727 3.29 37.89 50.60
C PRO A 727 3.28 37.13 49.24
N LYS A 728 4.41 37.11 48.52
CA LYS A 728 4.45 36.51 47.18
C LYS A 728 4.10 35.02 47.14
N GLU A 729 4.36 34.30 48.21
CA GLU A 729 4.05 32.90 48.39
C GLU A 729 2.55 32.58 48.49
N ILE A 730 1.73 33.56 48.87
CA ILE A 730 0.30 33.39 48.93
C ILE A 730 -0.27 33.49 47.52
N LEU A 731 -0.93 32.43 47.11
CA LEU A 731 -1.57 32.36 45.80
C LEU A 731 -2.90 33.16 45.82
N VAL A 732 -3.25 33.69 44.67
CA VAL A 732 -4.52 34.44 44.46
C VAL A 732 -5.72 33.58 44.83
N GLY A 733 -5.76 32.31 44.45
CA GLY A 733 -6.84 31.40 44.82
C GLY A 733 -7.02 31.18 46.31
N GLN A 734 -5.97 31.33 47.13
CA GLN A 734 -6.10 31.25 48.60
C GLN A 734 -6.82 32.49 49.16
N ILE A 735 -6.65 33.63 48.49
CA ILE A 735 -7.38 34.88 48.83
C ILE A 735 -8.86 34.70 48.44
N GLU A 736 -9.10 34.17 47.26
CA GLU A 736 -10.45 33.92 46.75
C GLU A 736 -11.21 32.92 47.62
N ASP A 737 -10.56 31.84 48.05
CA ASP A 737 -11.09 30.93 49.05
C ASP A 737 -11.55 31.60 50.34
N VAL A 738 -10.79 32.58 50.80
CA VAL A 738 -11.16 33.35 52.03
C VAL A 738 -12.37 34.27 51.76
N ILE A 739 -12.36 34.99 50.62
CA ILE A 739 -13.47 35.84 50.22
C ILE A 739 -14.76 35.01 50.12
N GLU A 740 -14.72 33.86 49.48
CA GLU A 740 -15.86 32.97 49.29
C GLU A 740 -16.38 32.40 50.63
N LYS A 741 -15.50 31.87 51.45
CA LYS A 741 -15.86 31.26 52.74
C LYS A 741 -16.34 32.25 53.78
N LYS A 742 -15.86 33.51 53.71
CA LYS A 742 -16.17 34.54 54.71
C LYS A 742 -17.15 35.60 54.22
N GLY A 743 -17.39 35.72 52.92
CA GLY A 743 -18.32 36.70 52.34
C GLY A 743 -19.78 36.52 52.74
N GLY A 744 -20.17 35.25 53.00
CA GLY A 744 -21.50 34.92 53.52
C GLY A 744 -22.60 34.94 52.45
N VAL A 745 -23.87 34.98 52.94
CA VAL A 745 -25.05 34.75 52.07
C VAL A 745 -25.32 35.86 51.05
N TYR A 746 -24.73 37.03 51.22
CA TYR A 746 -24.90 38.20 50.38
C TYR A 746 -23.76 38.35 49.34
N LEU A 747 -22.69 37.55 49.42
CA LEU A 747 -21.65 37.58 48.42
C LEU A 747 -22.21 37.08 47.08
N GLU A 748 -22.19 37.93 46.05
CA GLU A 748 -22.64 37.59 44.71
C GLU A 748 -21.47 37.19 43.80
N SER A 749 -20.42 37.99 43.80
CA SER A 749 -19.23 37.77 43.00
C SER A 749 -18.03 38.54 43.54
N TYR A 750 -16.85 38.17 43.07
CA TYR A 750 -15.61 38.91 43.31
C TYR A 750 -14.76 38.83 42.03
N ALA A 751 -13.92 39.83 41.80
CA ALA A 751 -13.03 39.89 40.65
C ALA A 751 -11.70 40.52 41.02
N LEU A 752 -10.61 39.87 40.67
CA LEU A 752 -9.27 40.45 40.67
C LEU A 752 -9.20 41.47 39.53
N PHE A 753 -8.88 42.73 39.81
CA PHE A 753 -8.79 43.76 38.78
C PHE A 753 -7.42 44.43 38.70
N ASP A 754 -6.55 44.27 39.71
CA ASP A 754 -5.18 44.80 39.65
C ASP A 754 -4.20 43.88 40.40
N LEU A 755 -3.05 43.64 39.80
CA LEU A 755 -1.90 42.99 40.42
C LEU A 755 -0.65 43.77 40.06
N TYR A 756 0.06 44.28 41.07
CA TYR A 756 1.24 45.10 40.89
C TYR A 756 2.43 44.54 41.69
N GLU A 757 3.55 44.35 41.00
CA GLU A 757 4.85 44.01 41.56
C GLU A 757 5.86 45.06 41.08
N GLY A 758 6.26 45.96 41.92
CA GLY A 758 7.20 47.01 41.55
C GLY A 758 7.89 47.66 42.74
N SER A 759 8.70 48.69 42.47
CA SER A 759 9.54 49.36 43.46
C SER A 759 8.80 50.03 44.61
N GLN A 760 7.47 50.23 44.48
CA GLN A 760 6.64 50.83 45.52
C GLN A 760 6.11 49.80 46.54
N ILE A 761 6.34 48.50 46.28
CA ILE A 761 5.94 47.40 47.18
C ILE A 761 7.18 46.81 47.82
N LYS A 762 7.09 46.47 49.10
CA LYS A 762 8.17 45.84 49.87
C LYS A 762 8.65 44.58 49.19
N ALA A 763 9.96 44.33 49.16
CA ALA A 763 10.55 43.12 48.62
C ALA A 763 9.93 41.86 49.27
N GLY A 764 9.55 40.86 48.46
CA GLY A 764 8.85 39.66 48.92
C GLY A 764 7.32 39.77 49.01
N PHE A 765 6.77 40.94 48.58
CA PHE A 765 5.34 41.18 48.54
C PHE A 765 4.86 41.59 47.15
N LYS A 766 3.55 41.50 46.93
CA LYS A 766 2.82 41.94 45.74
C LYS A 766 1.57 42.74 46.20
N SER A 767 1.13 43.68 45.42
CA SER A 767 -0.17 44.37 45.64
C SER A 767 -1.23 43.64 44.81
N VAL A 768 -2.34 43.30 45.44
CA VAL A 768 -3.46 42.60 44.82
C VAL A 768 -4.75 43.38 45.14
N ALA A 769 -5.56 43.66 44.14
CA ALA A 769 -6.81 44.39 44.33
C ALA A 769 -8.03 43.59 43.81
N TYR A 770 -9.03 43.53 44.66
CA TYR A 770 -10.28 42.84 44.37
C TYR A 770 -11.47 43.79 44.45
N SER A 771 -12.41 43.62 43.53
CA SER A 771 -13.77 44.17 43.59
C SER A 771 -14.71 43.07 44.06
N ILE A 772 -15.37 43.27 45.19
CA ILE A 772 -16.28 42.32 45.84
C ILE A 772 -17.69 42.83 45.75
N VAL A 773 -18.60 42.05 45.21
CA VAL A 773 -19.99 42.44 44.96
C VAL A 773 -20.91 41.68 45.91
N PHE A 774 -21.73 42.46 46.65
CA PHE A 774 -22.75 41.91 47.54
C PHE A 774 -24.13 42.27 47.05
N ARG A 775 -25.09 41.33 47.16
CA ARG A 775 -26.47 41.50 46.80
C ARG A 775 -27.38 40.57 47.59
N ALA A 776 -28.57 41.11 48.00
CA ALA A 776 -29.62 40.23 48.52
C ALA A 776 -30.71 39.99 47.47
N LYS A 777 -31.32 38.80 47.49
CA LYS A 777 -32.38 38.38 46.56
C LYS A 777 -33.74 38.97 46.90
N ASP A 778 -33.96 39.41 48.15
CA ASP A 778 -35.23 39.76 48.76
C ASP A 778 -35.33 41.21 49.31
N LYS A 779 -34.17 41.91 49.43
CA LYS A 779 -34.10 43.29 49.96
C LYS A 779 -32.94 44.12 49.39
N THR A 780 -32.98 45.41 49.53
CA THR A 780 -31.81 46.25 49.37
C THR A 780 -30.92 46.11 50.62
N LEU A 781 -29.61 45.87 50.37
CA LEU A 781 -28.65 45.73 51.48
C LEU A 781 -28.44 47.02 52.22
N GLU A 782 -28.36 46.96 53.56
CA GLU A 782 -27.96 48.10 54.43
C GLU A 782 -26.44 48.08 54.61
N GLU A 783 -25.86 49.23 54.92
CA GLU A 783 -24.39 49.34 55.13
C GLU A 783 -23.86 48.36 56.18
N ALA A 784 -24.67 48.07 57.22
CA ALA A 784 -24.32 47.15 58.29
C ALA A 784 -24.18 45.69 57.78
N ASP A 785 -25.02 45.25 56.81
CA ASP A 785 -24.96 43.91 56.22
C ASP A 785 -23.62 43.70 55.49
N VAL A 786 -23.21 44.70 54.70
CA VAL A 786 -21.98 44.67 53.90
C VAL A 786 -20.74 44.80 54.77
N THR A 787 -20.75 45.77 55.75
CA THR A 787 -19.63 45.97 56.66
C THR A 787 -19.35 44.74 57.51
N SER A 788 -20.36 44.02 57.96
CA SER A 788 -20.18 42.74 58.68
C SER A 788 -19.50 41.68 57.85
N ALA A 789 -19.87 41.52 56.57
CA ALA A 789 -19.21 40.54 55.64
C ALA A 789 -17.77 40.96 55.33
N MET A 790 -17.55 42.24 55.03
CA MET A 790 -16.21 42.78 54.81
C MET A 790 -15.26 42.58 55.98
N ASN A 791 -15.74 42.88 57.23
CA ASN A 791 -14.92 42.68 58.41
C ASN A 791 -14.52 41.20 58.65
N ARG A 792 -15.38 40.24 58.31
CA ARG A 792 -15.01 38.81 58.37
C ARG A 792 -13.95 38.46 57.35
N ILE A 793 -14.08 38.98 56.12
CA ILE A 793 -13.09 38.80 55.07
C ILE A 793 -11.76 39.40 55.49
N LEU A 794 -11.71 40.64 55.80
CA LEU A 794 -10.50 41.38 56.17
C LEU A 794 -9.76 40.74 57.35
N LYS A 795 -10.51 40.36 58.41
CA LYS A 795 -9.91 39.63 59.52
C LYS A 795 -9.27 38.35 59.17
N ALA A 796 -9.91 37.54 58.30
CA ALA A 796 -9.35 36.26 57.85
C ALA A 796 -8.13 36.47 56.95
N LEU A 797 -8.12 37.52 56.12
CA LEU A 797 -6.96 37.90 55.32
C LEU A 797 -5.77 38.36 56.19
N GLU A 798 -6.04 39.13 57.23
CA GLU A 798 -5.04 39.58 58.23
C GLU A 798 -4.41 38.38 58.97
N GLU A 799 -5.20 37.36 59.30
CA GLU A 799 -4.72 36.10 59.89
C GLU A 799 -3.73 35.32 58.96
N MET A 800 -3.80 35.59 57.65
CA MET A 800 -2.85 35.06 56.66
C MET A 800 -1.61 35.97 56.47
N GLY A 801 -1.49 37.06 57.18
CA GLY A 801 -0.39 38.03 57.04
C GLY A 801 -0.54 38.96 55.84
N ILE A 802 -1.78 39.17 55.36
CA ILE A 802 -2.14 40.13 54.31
C ILE A 802 -2.55 41.44 54.92
N GLU A 803 -1.98 42.55 54.47
CA GLU A 803 -2.28 43.88 54.98
C GLU A 803 -3.05 44.72 53.98
N LEU A 804 -4.02 45.51 54.42
CA LEU A 804 -4.67 46.50 53.54
C LEU A 804 -3.64 47.56 53.12
N ARG A 805 -3.62 47.84 51.81
CA ARG A 805 -2.85 48.98 51.31
C ARG A 805 -3.57 50.28 51.65
N LYS A 806 -2.91 51.15 52.38
CA LYS A 806 -3.44 52.47 52.77
C LYS A 806 -3.34 53.48 51.60
#